data_bde21fdab1655117e1eb645f24c3c5c0
#
_entry.id   bde21fdab1655117e1eb645f24c3c5c0
#
_cell.length_a   1.000
_cell.length_b   1.000
_cell.length_c   1.000
_cell.angle_alpha   90.00
_cell.angle_beta   90.00
_cell.angle_gamma   90.00
#
_symmetry.space_group_name_H-M   'P 1'
#
loop_
_entity.id
_entity.type
_entity.pdbx_description
1 polymer ?
#
loop_
_entity_poly.entity_id
_entity_poly.type
_entity_poly.pdbx_seq_one_letter_code
_entity_poly.pdbx_strand_id
1 'polypeptide(L)'
;MPVPTLGQLGPVGLPLWPHQQTAVEKTCTMLAESPQTVIVMACGTGKTVTAGTVVQRAVDPEAGRVLVAVPTLDLIVQTLGQWRQAFGADALGEVIAVCSDSRRLDGFNQGGSRARVVGNARDLAGLRPAGRRLTVACTYQSLHTVIAAHRAGAGAWDLVVIDELHRADGNSWAQIHDDNFVPAARRVSLTATLKDLAGDGGILVRRDRHGPIAYNLSLGEAIQQDLLADYELIVASAVGPVATELVQREAFLELGPMHVEASVVAKAIAVLRAATEHGATRMITYHSTVAAARAFANVIRHAMEYLPPGQRPSSLWTGHVNGSQDRAVRQQILDQFRTNTGGLSVLTNSRLLIEGYDAPETDAVAIVDPRSSKIEIAQIAGRALRRGDPTRPKTAAIIVPAIAAEDTGQGAGGGFDTVLLTVQAMAALDDRLARHLTRLRRARRDNARPSEPAALPKWISFSGAEIPDGFIDAVATQVVFSTGSRRERHLEDLRVFHAANGHLRVGRDWTGPSGERTGQWLHNARHRHRTGSLPAAVARRLTDLGVVWHSRDAAWEQFIQDLADYKAANGDLLVPATYVTPRRRAASRSPGPRQTRPLRSAQRRSARRADRPRLRHQCRRRPIPGEHQVVEGLRGGERPPPRR
;
A
#
# COMPACT_ATOMS: atom_id res chain seq x y z
N MET A 1 -37.05 -4.62 -13.27
CA MET A 1 -38.02 -4.88 -12.17
C MET A 1 -37.99 -3.68 -11.24
N PRO A 2 -39.11 -3.16 -10.76
CA PRO A 2 -39.13 -2.04 -9.84
C PRO A 2 -38.41 -2.42 -8.54
N VAL A 3 -37.63 -1.50 -7.98
CA VAL A 3 -37.04 -1.63 -6.66
C VAL A 3 -38.14 -1.77 -5.64
N PRO A 4 -38.18 -2.78 -4.76
CA PRO A 4 -39.18 -2.89 -3.72
C PRO A 4 -39.19 -1.64 -2.85
N THR A 5 -40.39 -1.10 -2.60
CA THR A 5 -40.63 0.11 -1.81
C THR A 5 -40.05 -0.03 -0.40
N LEU A 6 -39.41 1.02 0.08
CA LEU A 6 -38.78 1.22 1.40
C LEU A 6 -39.78 0.99 2.58
N GLY A 7 -39.99 -0.22 2.98
CA GLY A 7 -40.82 -0.45 4.15
C GLY A 7 -41.11 -1.89 4.40
N GLN A 8 -40.20 -2.59 4.97
CA GLN A 8 -40.39 -3.75 5.86
C GLN A 8 -39.06 -4.47 6.05
N LEU A 9 -38.24 -3.96 6.96
CA LEU A 9 -37.18 -4.77 7.58
C LEU A 9 -37.89 -5.63 8.65
N GLY A 10 -37.78 -6.93 8.54
CA GLY A 10 -38.23 -7.84 9.59
C GLY A 10 -37.49 -7.60 10.92
N PRO A 11 -38.03 -8.09 12.04
CA PRO A 11 -37.65 -7.65 13.40
C PRO A 11 -36.35 -8.22 13.97
N VAL A 12 -35.37 -8.63 13.15
CA VAL A 12 -34.12 -9.27 13.62
C VAL A 12 -32.84 -8.45 13.25
N GLY A 13 -32.98 -7.25 12.67
CA GLY A 13 -31.82 -6.49 12.25
C GLY A 13 -31.18 -5.67 13.40
N LEU A 14 -29.87 -5.74 13.56
CA LEU A 14 -29.13 -4.73 14.33
C LEU A 14 -29.45 -3.36 13.73
N PRO A 15 -29.73 -2.32 14.55
CA PRO A 15 -29.99 -0.98 14.03
C PRO A 15 -28.75 -0.48 13.31
N LEU A 16 -28.92 -0.02 12.08
CA LEU A 16 -27.85 0.61 11.32
C LEU A 16 -27.49 1.94 11.98
N TRP A 17 -26.22 2.25 11.99
CA TRP A 17 -25.78 3.58 12.35
C TRP A 17 -26.19 4.60 11.26
N PRO A 18 -26.38 5.89 11.59
CA PRO A 18 -26.90 6.89 10.64
C PRO A 18 -26.11 6.96 9.32
N HIS A 19 -24.78 6.88 9.39
CA HIS A 19 -23.92 6.88 8.20
C HIS A 19 -24.10 5.61 7.33
N GLN A 20 -24.35 4.44 7.96
CA GLN A 20 -24.62 3.20 7.23
C GLN A 20 -26.00 3.26 6.55
N GLN A 21 -27.01 3.78 7.24
CA GLN A 21 -28.32 3.99 6.66
C GLN A 21 -28.25 4.89 5.42
N THR A 22 -27.58 6.04 5.54
CA THR A 22 -27.34 6.97 4.42
C THR A 22 -26.59 6.29 3.27
N ALA A 23 -25.58 5.48 3.57
CA ALA A 23 -24.82 4.74 2.56
C ALA A 23 -25.69 3.74 1.81
N VAL A 24 -26.54 2.99 2.52
CA VAL A 24 -27.48 2.02 1.92
C VAL A 24 -28.50 2.72 1.03
N GLU A 25 -29.14 3.79 1.52
CA GLU A 25 -30.16 4.53 0.76
C GLU A 25 -29.57 5.09 -0.55
N LYS A 26 -28.44 5.79 -0.48
CA LYS A 26 -27.76 6.32 -1.65
C LYS A 26 -27.31 5.23 -2.63
N THR A 27 -26.85 4.09 -2.11
CA THR A 27 -26.41 2.97 -2.95
C THR A 27 -27.59 2.33 -3.67
N CYS A 28 -28.71 2.10 -2.99
CA CYS A 28 -29.90 1.54 -3.62
C CYS A 28 -30.49 2.48 -4.68
N THR A 29 -30.52 3.79 -4.42
CA THR A 29 -30.92 4.80 -5.41
C THR A 29 -29.99 4.77 -6.62
N MET A 30 -28.68 4.75 -6.39
CA MET A 30 -27.70 4.72 -7.48
C MET A 30 -27.78 3.44 -8.32
N LEU A 31 -28.06 2.28 -7.70
CA LEU A 31 -28.24 1.01 -8.42
C LEU A 31 -29.53 0.95 -9.26
N ALA A 32 -30.48 1.87 -9.06
CA ALA A 32 -31.62 2.01 -9.95
C ALA A 32 -31.25 2.75 -11.26
N GLU A 33 -30.22 3.59 -11.21
CA GLU A 33 -29.77 4.44 -12.32
C GLU A 33 -28.52 3.89 -13.03
N SER A 34 -27.69 3.13 -12.33
CA SER A 34 -26.43 2.61 -12.82
C SER A 34 -26.25 1.14 -12.44
N PRO A 35 -25.82 0.26 -13.35
CA PRO A 35 -25.58 -1.15 -13.05
C PRO A 35 -24.37 -1.36 -12.12
N GLN A 36 -23.52 -0.37 -11.93
CA GLN A 36 -22.33 -0.46 -11.07
C GLN A 36 -22.22 0.79 -10.19
N THR A 37 -21.81 0.60 -8.95
CA THR A 37 -21.57 1.69 -8.02
C THR A 37 -20.51 1.34 -6.98
N VAL A 38 -19.93 2.37 -6.34
CA VAL A 38 -18.88 2.22 -5.34
C VAL A 38 -19.30 2.86 -4.02
N ILE A 39 -19.07 2.13 -2.94
CA ILE A 39 -19.15 2.62 -1.57
C ILE A 39 -17.73 2.78 -1.03
N VAL A 40 -17.40 4.01 -0.64
CA VAL A 40 -16.12 4.33 0.01
C VAL A 40 -16.37 4.60 1.47
N MET A 41 -15.83 3.78 2.36
CA MET A 41 -15.96 3.96 3.81
C MET A 41 -14.66 3.56 4.49
N ALA A 42 -14.20 4.36 5.45
CA ALA A 42 -13.00 4.07 6.24
C ALA A 42 -13.05 2.67 6.88
N CYS A 43 -11.89 2.05 7.13
CA CYS A 43 -11.82 0.77 7.83
C CYS A 43 -12.45 0.89 9.22
N GLY A 44 -13.27 -0.08 9.62
CA GLY A 44 -13.92 -0.09 10.95
C GLY A 44 -15.28 0.62 11.02
N THR A 45 -15.77 1.26 9.94
CA THR A 45 -17.07 1.96 9.92
C THR A 45 -18.25 1.08 9.47
N GLY A 46 -18.06 -0.25 9.36
CA GLY A 46 -19.12 -1.20 9.11
C GLY A 46 -19.47 -1.45 7.64
N LYS A 47 -18.51 -1.32 6.71
CA LYS A 47 -18.68 -1.63 5.27
C LYS A 47 -19.41 -2.95 5.02
N THR A 48 -19.03 -4.01 5.73
CA THR A 48 -19.57 -5.36 5.55
C THR A 48 -21.07 -5.42 5.84
N VAL A 49 -21.51 -4.81 6.94
CA VAL A 49 -22.95 -4.74 7.30
C VAL A 49 -23.71 -3.87 6.31
N THR A 50 -23.12 -2.73 5.89
CA THR A 50 -23.70 -1.85 4.87
C THR A 50 -23.94 -2.62 3.56
N ALA A 51 -22.94 -3.37 3.07
CA ALA A 51 -23.08 -4.18 1.87
C ALA A 51 -24.16 -5.27 2.02
N GLY A 52 -24.19 -5.96 3.16
CA GLY A 52 -25.23 -6.94 3.44
C GLY A 52 -26.63 -6.34 3.44
N THR A 53 -26.81 -5.13 3.99
CA THR A 53 -28.08 -4.42 3.95
C THR A 53 -28.48 -4.03 2.53
N VAL A 54 -27.53 -3.64 1.67
CA VAL A 54 -27.81 -3.42 0.24
C VAL A 54 -28.29 -4.70 -0.42
N VAL A 55 -27.66 -5.86 -0.12
CA VAL A 55 -28.12 -7.17 -0.61
C VAL A 55 -29.55 -7.44 -0.16
N GLN A 56 -29.87 -7.22 1.11
CA GLN A 56 -31.24 -7.46 1.64
C GLN A 56 -32.29 -6.58 0.95
N ARG A 57 -31.94 -5.35 0.56
CA ARG A 57 -32.89 -4.43 -0.08
C ARG A 57 -32.96 -4.57 -1.60
N ALA A 58 -31.88 -4.98 -2.25
CA ALA A 58 -31.76 -4.95 -3.71
C ALA A 58 -31.99 -6.32 -4.38
N VAL A 59 -32.00 -7.43 -3.63
CA VAL A 59 -32.07 -8.78 -4.16
C VAL A 59 -33.22 -9.54 -3.54
N ASP A 60 -33.99 -10.22 -4.38
CA ASP A 60 -35.14 -11.05 -3.97
C ASP A 60 -34.70 -12.11 -2.92
N PRO A 61 -35.40 -12.24 -1.79
CA PRO A 61 -35.06 -13.21 -0.74
C PRO A 61 -35.38 -14.67 -1.13
N GLU A 62 -36.27 -14.94 -2.09
CA GLU A 62 -36.69 -16.29 -2.45
C GLU A 62 -36.00 -16.81 -3.72
N ALA A 63 -35.73 -15.94 -4.70
CA ALA A 63 -35.23 -16.34 -6.02
C ALA A 63 -33.92 -15.68 -6.41
N GLY A 64 -33.42 -14.75 -5.60
CA GLY A 64 -32.25 -13.94 -5.96
C GLY A 64 -30.91 -14.69 -5.90
N ARG A 65 -29.95 -14.24 -6.68
CA ARG A 65 -28.59 -14.77 -6.79
C ARG A 65 -27.57 -13.70 -6.45
N VAL A 66 -26.77 -13.92 -5.41
CA VAL A 66 -25.75 -12.99 -4.94
C VAL A 66 -24.37 -13.63 -5.04
N LEU A 67 -23.40 -12.91 -5.60
CA LEU A 67 -21.99 -13.25 -5.53
C LEU A 67 -21.29 -12.27 -4.59
N VAL A 68 -20.52 -12.79 -3.64
CA VAL A 68 -19.66 -12.00 -2.74
C VAL A 68 -18.22 -12.39 -2.97
N ALA A 69 -17.43 -11.48 -3.50
CA ALA A 69 -16.01 -11.69 -3.76
C ALA A 69 -15.15 -10.93 -2.74
N VAL A 70 -14.29 -11.67 -2.05
CA VAL A 70 -13.42 -11.14 -0.99
C VAL A 70 -11.97 -11.61 -1.17
N PRO A 71 -10.98 -10.92 -0.56
CA PRO A 71 -9.56 -11.29 -0.70
C PRO A 71 -9.18 -12.67 -0.16
N THR A 72 -9.73 -13.08 1.00
CA THR A 72 -9.26 -14.26 1.75
C THR A 72 -10.41 -15.13 2.26
N LEU A 73 -10.10 -16.39 2.59
CA LEU A 73 -11.06 -17.31 3.19
C LEU A 73 -11.56 -16.86 4.57
N ASP A 74 -10.68 -16.26 5.38
CA ASP A 74 -11.04 -15.75 6.69
C ASP A 74 -12.06 -14.60 6.56
N LEU A 75 -11.95 -13.78 5.50
CA LEU A 75 -12.96 -12.76 5.18
C LEU A 75 -14.28 -13.34 4.70
N ILE A 76 -14.31 -14.49 4.02
CA ILE A 76 -15.58 -15.19 3.73
C ILE A 76 -16.32 -15.50 5.04
N VAL A 77 -15.59 -16.15 5.98
CA VAL A 77 -16.17 -16.54 7.28
C VAL A 77 -16.64 -15.31 8.05
N GLN A 78 -15.83 -14.27 8.08
CA GLN A 78 -16.17 -13.02 8.77
C GLN A 78 -17.38 -12.32 8.14
N THR A 79 -17.41 -12.16 6.82
CA THR A 79 -18.49 -11.48 6.10
C THR A 79 -19.81 -12.20 6.29
N LEU A 80 -19.83 -13.50 6.03
CA LEU A 80 -21.04 -14.31 6.21
C LEU A 80 -21.46 -14.39 7.68
N GLY A 81 -20.51 -14.47 8.61
CA GLY A 81 -20.75 -14.45 10.05
C GLY A 81 -21.38 -13.13 10.52
N GLN A 82 -20.87 -11.99 10.07
CA GLN A 82 -21.43 -10.67 10.37
C GLN A 82 -22.83 -10.49 9.77
N TRP A 83 -23.05 -10.95 8.54
CA TRP A 83 -24.38 -10.91 7.93
C TRP A 83 -25.36 -11.78 8.69
N ARG A 84 -24.97 -13.00 9.11
CA ARG A 84 -25.79 -13.86 9.94
C ARG A 84 -26.15 -13.21 11.28
N GLN A 85 -25.18 -12.57 11.91
CA GLN A 85 -25.40 -11.85 13.18
C GLN A 85 -26.32 -10.65 13.01
N ALA A 86 -26.18 -9.92 11.89
CA ALA A 86 -26.94 -8.70 11.63
C ALA A 86 -28.38 -8.98 11.16
N PHE A 87 -28.60 -10.02 10.34
CA PHE A 87 -29.84 -10.24 9.64
C PHE A 87 -30.55 -11.56 9.99
N GLY A 88 -29.90 -12.44 10.74
CA GLY A 88 -30.36 -13.81 10.98
C GLY A 88 -29.88 -14.80 9.92
N ALA A 89 -29.98 -16.08 10.24
CA ALA A 89 -29.50 -17.17 9.38
C ALA A 89 -30.27 -17.27 8.06
N ASP A 90 -31.59 -17.15 8.13
CA ASP A 90 -32.49 -17.29 6.99
C ASP A 90 -32.33 -16.19 5.95
N ALA A 91 -31.89 -15.00 6.36
CA ALA A 91 -31.70 -13.86 5.49
C ALA A 91 -30.55 -14.06 4.46
N LEU A 92 -29.62 -15.00 4.72
CA LEU A 92 -28.58 -15.35 3.77
C LEU A 92 -29.06 -16.34 2.69
N GLY A 93 -30.16 -17.06 2.95
CA GLY A 93 -30.65 -18.11 2.08
C GLY A 93 -29.74 -19.35 2.04
N GLU A 94 -29.57 -19.97 0.86
CA GLU A 94 -28.58 -21.04 0.66
C GLU A 94 -27.18 -20.44 0.49
N VAL A 95 -26.27 -20.83 1.36
CA VAL A 95 -24.89 -20.30 1.36
C VAL A 95 -23.93 -21.30 0.73
N ILE A 96 -23.23 -20.86 -0.31
CA ILE A 96 -22.19 -21.62 -1.02
C ILE A 96 -20.86 -20.91 -0.88
N ALA A 97 -19.81 -21.64 -0.53
CA ALA A 97 -18.45 -21.13 -0.55
C ALA A 97 -17.65 -21.78 -1.68
N VAL A 98 -17.08 -20.95 -2.56
CA VAL A 98 -16.18 -21.40 -3.63
C VAL A 98 -14.76 -21.24 -3.14
N CYS A 99 -14.18 -22.34 -2.63
CA CYS A 99 -12.82 -22.35 -2.08
C CYS A 99 -12.21 -23.76 -2.11
N SER A 100 -10.89 -23.83 -1.92
CA SER A 100 -10.13 -25.08 -1.91
C SER A 100 -10.02 -25.76 -0.53
N ASP A 101 -10.34 -25.06 0.57
CA ASP A 101 -10.20 -25.58 1.94
C ASP A 101 -11.52 -25.45 2.73
N SER A 102 -12.23 -26.58 2.86
CA SER A 102 -13.52 -26.66 3.58
C SER A 102 -13.39 -26.52 5.09
N ARG A 103 -12.24 -26.92 5.67
CA ARG A 103 -12.03 -26.93 7.13
C ARG A 103 -12.06 -25.53 7.75
N ARG A 104 -11.76 -24.50 6.98
CA ARG A 104 -11.83 -23.11 7.46
C ARG A 104 -13.25 -22.61 7.67
N LEU A 105 -14.25 -23.26 7.06
CA LEU A 105 -15.66 -22.92 7.21
C LEU A 105 -16.35 -23.60 8.40
N ASP A 106 -15.66 -24.51 9.12
CA ASP A 106 -16.23 -25.22 10.26
C ASP A 106 -16.76 -24.28 11.35
N GLY A 107 -16.09 -23.15 11.56
CA GLY A 107 -16.53 -22.13 12.52
C GLY A 107 -17.85 -21.44 12.10
N PHE A 108 -18.09 -21.26 10.82
CA PHE A 108 -19.36 -20.76 10.31
C PHE A 108 -20.47 -21.81 10.47
N ASN A 109 -20.14 -23.07 10.21
CA ASN A 109 -21.09 -24.18 10.25
C ASN A 109 -21.60 -24.54 11.67
N GLN A 110 -20.87 -24.18 12.73
CA GLN A 110 -21.27 -24.42 14.12
C GLN A 110 -22.46 -23.55 14.59
N GLY A 111 -22.81 -22.50 13.85
CA GLY A 111 -23.85 -21.54 14.26
C GLY A 111 -25.23 -21.74 13.62
N GLY A 112 -25.60 -22.95 13.16
CA GLY A 112 -26.94 -23.26 12.66
C GLY A 112 -27.14 -23.10 11.14
N SER A 113 -26.36 -22.28 10.45
CA SER A 113 -26.36 -22.21 8.98
C SER A 113 -25.15 -22.97 8.43
N ARG A 114 -25.39 -23.86 7.48
CA ARG A 114 -24.29 -24.61 6.83
C ARG A 114 -23.97 -24.00 5.47
N ALA A 115 -22.73 -23.54 5.31
CA ALA A 115 -22.21 -23.23 3.99
C ALA A 115 -21.76 -24.53 3.32
N ARG A 116 -22.29 -24.78 2.12
CA ARG A 116 -21.82 -25.87 1.28
C ARG A 116 -20.58 -25.42 0.51
N VAL A 117 -19.53 -26.22 0.51
CA VAL A 117 -18.32 -25.94 -0.28
C VAL A 117 -18.47 -26.54 -1.67
N VAL A 118 -18.16 -25.73 -2.68
CA VAL A 118 -18.14 -26.15 -4.07
C VAL A 118 -16.76 -25.82 -4.65
N GLY A 119 -16.02 -26.86 -5.05
CA GLY A 119 -14.66 -26.72 -5.57
C GLY A 119 -14.55 -26.72 -7.09
N ASN A 120 -15.64 -27.01 -7.83
CA ASN A 120 -15.61 -27.11 -9.27
C ASN A 120 -16.71 -26.32 -9.98
N ALA A 121 -16.48 -26.02 -11.23
CA ALA A 121 -17.35 -25.16 -12.04
C ALA A 121 -18.69 -25.81 -12.40
N ARG A 122 -18.74 -27.13 -12.59
CA ARG A 122 -19.95 -27.84 -13.00
C ARG A 122 -21.01 -27.83 -11.89
N ASP A 123 -20.58 -28.14 -10.66
CA ASP A 123 -21.48 -28.12 -9.51
C ASP A 123 -22.02 -26.72 -9.26
N LEU A 124 -21.17 -25.70 -9.39
CA LEU A 124 -21.57 -24.30 -9.28
C LEU A 124 -22.56 -23.90 -10.38
N ALA A 125 -22.34 -24.35 -11.62
CA ALA A 125 -23.22 -24.06 -12.75
C ALA A 125 -24.61 -24.67 -12.60
N GLY A 126 -24.72 -25.80 -11.91
CA GLY A 126 -25.99 -26.48 -11.65
C GLY A 126 -26.87 -25.82 -10.56
N LEU A 127 -26.33 -24.90 -9.77
CA LEU A 127 -27.06 -24.30 -8.65
C LEU A 127 -28.16 -23.33 -9.11
N ARG A 128 -29.32 -23.48 -8.52
CA ARG A 128 -30.48 -22.61 -8.72
C ARG A 128 -31.10 -22.25 -7.37
N PRO A 129 -31.63 -21.05 -7.19
CA PRO A 129 -32.45 -20.75 -6.03
C PRO A 129 -33.62 -21.74 -5.90
N ALA A 130 -33.87 -22.23 -4.69
CA ALA A 130 -34.92 -23.21 -4.41
C ALA A 130 -35.82 -22.67 -3.28
N GLY A 131 -36.62 -21.64 -3.59
CA GLY A 131 -37.50 -20.97 -2.63
C GLY A 131 -36.77 -20.15 -1.57
N ARG A 132 -35.45 -19.92 -1.78
CA ARG A 132 -34.62 -19.03 -0.98
C ARG A 132 -33.46 -18.50 -1.82
N ARG A 133 -32.97 -17.32 -1.46
CA ARG A 133 -31.82 -16.69 -2.10
C ARG A 133 -30.62 -17.64 -2.15
N LEU A 134 -29.84 -17.58 -3.24
CA LEU A 134 -28.57 -18.25 -3.39
C LEU A 134 -27.44 -17.23 -3.15
N THR A 135 -26.72 -17.34 -2.04
CA THR A 135 -25.58 -16.51 -1.70
C THR A 135 -24.29 -17.30 -1.92
N VAL A 136 -23.53 -16.93 -2.93
CA VAL A 136 -22.22 -17.54 -3.26
C VAL A 136 -21.12 -16.62 -2.81
N ALA A 137 -20.21 -17.10 -1.96
CA ALA A 137 -19.02 -16.37 -1.54
C ALA A 137 -17.78 -17.01 -2.15
N CYS A 138 -16.90 -16.22 -2.74
CA CYS A 138 -15.63 -16.69 -3.30
C CYS A 138 -14.45 -15.80 -2.91
N THR A 139 -13.25 -16.37 -2.91
CA THR A 139 -12.04 -15.56 -2.89
C THR A 139 -11.68 -15.11 -4.30
N TYR A 140 -10.90 -14.03 -4.43
CA TYR A 140 -10.37 -13.61 -5.75
C TYR A 140 -9.57 -14.72 -6.43
N GLN A 141 -8.85 -15.54 -5.66
CA GLN A 141 -8.12 -16.70 -6.19
C GLN A 141 -9.06 -17.74 -6.81
N SER A 142 -10.28 -17.89 -6.27
CA SER A 142 -11.27 -18.86 -6.76
C SER A 142 -12.21 -18.27 -7.84
N LEU A 143 -12.02 -17.02 -8.24
CA LEU A 143 -12.84 -16.35 -9.26
C LEU A 143 -12.84 -17.11 -10.60
N HIS A 144 -11.73 -17.75 -10.93
CA HIS A 144 -11.64 -18.58 -12.15
C HIS A 144 -12.68 -19.71 -12.18
N THR A 145 -13.05 -20.28 -11.01
CA THR A 145 -14.11 -21.31 -10.91
C THR A 145 -15.49 -20.71 -11.19
N VAL A 146 -15.75 -19.48 -10.73
CA VAL A 146 -16.99 -18.75 -11.02
C VAL A 146 -17.10 -18.45 -12.52
N ILE A 147 -16.03 -17.97 -13.14
CA ILE A 147 -15.96 -17.70 -14.59
C ILE A 147 -16.19 -18.98 -15.39
N ALA A 148 -15.56 -20.07 -15.00
CA ALA A 148 -15.74 -21.36 -15.66
C ALA A 148 -17.18 -21.91 -15.49
N ALA A 149 -17.84 -21.63 -14.36
CA ALA A 149 -19.24 -21.99 -14.15
C ALA A 149 -20.18 -21.23 -15.08
N HIS A 150 -19.95 -19.94 -15.34
CA HIS A 150 -20.71 -19.19 -16.35
C HIS A 150 -20.55 -19.77 -17.76
N ARG A 151 -19.33 -20.16 -18.14
CA ARG A 151 -19.10 -20.86 -19.41
C ARG A 151 -19.82 -22.21 -19.49
N ALA A 152 -20.08 -22.84 -18.33
CA ALA A 152 -20.85 -24.10 -18.22
C ALA A 152 -22.36 -23.88 -18.04
N GLY A 153 -22.88 -22.66 -18.20
CA GLY A 153 -24.30 -22.35 -18.15
C GLY A 153 -24.83 -21.89 -16.79
N ALA A 154 -24.00 -21.42 -15.88
CA ALA A 154 -24.48 -20.77 -14.66
C ALA A 154 -25.30 -19.51 -15.01
N GLY A 155 -26.39 -19.28 -14.27
CA GLY A 155 -27.23 -18.09 -14.44
C GLY A 155 -26.48 -16.81 -14.01
N ALA A 156 -26.91 -15.66 -14.54
CA ALA A 156 -26.38 -14.36 -14.14
C ALA A 156 -26.68 -14.05 -12.65
N TRP A 157 -25.88 -13.16 -12.07
CA TRP A 157 -26.07 -12.66 -10.71
C TRP A 157 -27.01 -11.45 -10.70
N ASP A 158 -27.90 -11.37 -9.70
CA ASP A 158 -28.69 -10.16 -9.48
C ASP A 158 -27.84 -9.06 -8.88
N LEU A 159 -26.91 -9.44 -7.99
CA LEU A 159 -25.95 -8.52 -7.39
C LEU A 159 -24.60 -9.20 -7.15
N VAL A 160 -23.52 -8.53 -7.56
CA VAL A 160 -22.15 -8.88 -7.19
C VAL A 160 -21.64 -7.85 -6.19
N VAL A 161 -21.21 -8.31 -5.02
CA VAL A 161 -20.53 -7.52 -3.99
C VAL A 161 -19.04 -7.78 -4.10
N ILE A 162 -18.26 -6.72 -4.29
CA ILE A 162 -16.81 -6.76 -4.50
C ILE A 162 -16.15 -6.03 -3.35
N ASP A 163 -15.55 -6.76 -2.41
CA ASP A 163 -14.87 -6.14 -1.26
C ASP A 163 -13.39 -5.87 -1.57
N GLU A 164 -12.85 -4.81 -0.99
CA GLU A 164 -11.48 -4.34 -1.23
C GLU A 164 -11.16 -4.13 -2.73
N LEU A 165 -11.92 -3.23 -3.36
CA LEU A 165 -11.85 -2.88 -4.79
C LEU A 165 -10.41 -2.77 -5.34
N HIS A 166 -9.48 -2.22 -4.54
CA HIS A 166 -8.09 -2.07 -4.93
C HIS A 166 -7.37 -3.41 -5.26
N ARG A 167 -7.87 -4.53 -4.73
CA ARG A 167 -7.38 -5.88 -5.07
C ARG A 167 -8.04 -6.42 -6.33
N ALA A 168 -9.34 -6.17 -6.48
CA ALA A 168 -10.11 -6.64 -7.64
C ALA A 168 -9.64 -6.01 -8.96
N ASP A 169 -9.01 -4.84 -8.92
CA ASP A 169 -8.57 -4.11 -10.13
C ASP A 169 -7.23 -4.61 -10.70
N GLY A 170 -6.59 -5.58 -10.04
CA GLY A 170 -5.32 -6.16 -10.47
C GLY A 170 -5.47 -7.38 -11.38
N ASN A 171 -4.73 -7.40 -12.48
CA ASN A 171 -4.56 -8.58 -13.37
C ASN A 171 -5.87 -9.31 -13.77
N SER A 172 -5.90 -10.65 -13.57
CA SER A 172 -7.03 -11.51 -13.93
C SER A 172 -8.29 -11.31 -13.08
N TRP A 173 -8.19 -10.67 -11.93
CA TRP A 173 -9.36 -10.45 -11.05
C TRP A 173 -10.24 -9.30 -11.53
N ALA A 174 -9.70 -8.42 -12.35
CA ALA A 174 -10.45 -7.35 -13.00
C ALA A 174 -11.63 -7.84 -13.85
N GLN A 175 -11.62 -9.11 -14.24
CA GLN A 175 -12.71 -9.77 -14.98
C GLN A 175 -14.04 -9.80 -14.21
N ILE A 176 -14.03 -9.58 -12.88
CA ILE A 176 -15.27 -9.51 -12.07
C ILE A 176 -16.14 -8.30 -12.45
N HIS A 177 -15.56 -7.27 -13.07
CA HIS A 177 -16.26 -6.07 -13.52
C HIS A 177 -16.84 -6.19 -14.94
N ASP A 178 -16.61 -7.32 -15.63
CA ASP A 178 -16.96 -7.52 -17.04
C ASP A 178 -18.02 -8.62 -17.18
N ASP A 179 -19.16 -8.28 -17.79
CA ASP A 179 -20.28 -9.21 -18.03
C ASP A 179 -19.94 -10.38 -18.93
N ASN A 180 -18.89 -10.28 -19.75
CA ASN A 180 -18.42 -11.41 -20.57
C ASN A 180 -17.82 -12.54 -19.71
N PHE A 181 -17.36 -12.24 -18.51
CA PHE A 181 -16.76 -13.22 -17.59
C PHE A 181 -17.65 -13.53 -16.39
N VAL A 182 -18.28 -12.52 -15.80
CA VAL A 182 -19.16 -12.63 -14.64
C VAL A 182 -20.45 -11.86 -14.91
N PRO A 183 -21.42 -12.43 -15.65
CA PRO A 183 -22.67 -11.78 -15.97
C PRO A 183 -23.44 -11.37 -14.70
N ALA A 184 -23.79 -10.10 -14.57
CA ALA A 184 -24.50 -9.57 -13.42
C ALA A 184 -25.41 -8.39 -13.77
N ALA A 185 -26.60 -8.35 -13.19
CA ALA A 185 -27.50 -7.22 -13.34
C ALA A 185 -26.95 -5.96 -12.64
N ARG A 186 -26.30 -6.13 -11.48
CA ARG A 186 -25.78 -5.02 -10.67
C ARG A 186 -24.49 -5.41 -9.97
N ARG A 187 -23.64 -4.39 -9.68
CA ARG A 187 -22.39 -4.54 -8.91
C ARG A 187 -22.23 -3.44 -7.87
N VAL A 188 -21.81 -3.81 -6.68
CA VAL A 188 -21.40 -2.88 -5.60
C VAL A 188 -19.98 -3.18 -5.22
N SER A 189 -19.08 -2.22 -5.42
CA SER A 189 -17.69 -2.31 -5.00
C SER A 189 -17.48 -1.55 -3.69
N LEU A 190 -16.69 -2.13 -2.78
CA LEU A 190 -16.36 -1.57 -1.48
C LEU A 190 -14.86 -1.24 -1.41
N THR A 191 -14.53 -0.09 -0.86
CA THR A 191 -13.13 0.28 -0.59
C THR A 191 -13.03 1.20 0.63
N ALA A 192 -11.85 1.24 1.26
CA ALA A 192 -11.59 2.15 2.37
C ALA A 192 -11.10 3.52 1.92
N THR A 193 -10.70 3.69 0.66
CA THR A 193 -10.13 4.94 0.14
C THR A 193 -10.45 5.13 -1.33
N LEU A 194 -10.57 6.40 -1.73
CA LEU A 194 -10.65 6.82 -3.13
C LEU A 194 -9.28 6.82 -3.83
N LYS A 195 -8.20 6.86 -3.06
CA LYS A 195 -6.84 6.97 -3.60
C LYS A 195 -6.24 5.60 -3.86
N ASP A 196 -5.56 5.48 -4.99
CA ASP A 196 -4.76 4.30 -5.31
C ASP A 196 -3.50 4.28 -4.44
N LEU A 197 -3.53 3.48 -3.38
CA LEU A 197 -2.40 3.33 -2.46
C LEU A 197 -1.28 2.46 -3.03
N ALA A 198 -1.59 1.62 -4.02
CA ALA A 198 -0.60 0.77 -4.69
C ALA A 198 0.18 1.53 -5.77
N GLY A 199 -0.45 2.54 -6.37
CA GLY A 199 0.12 3.37 -7.42
C GLY A 199 0.71 4.70 -6.95
N ASP A 200 0.50 5.74 -7.75
CA ASP A 200 1.02 7.09 -7.52
C ASP A 200 0.16 7.97 -6.58
N GLY A 201 -0.85 7.37 -5.94
CA GLY A 201 -1.81 8.09 -5.10
C GLY A 201 -2.90 8.82 -5.91
N GLY A 202 -3.09 8.45 -7.17
CA GLY A 202 -4.19 8.91 -8.02
C GLY A 202 -5.55 8.41 -7.53
N ILE A 203 -6.58 8.63 -8.34
CA ILE A 203 -7.93 8.15 -8.05
C ILE A 203 -8.04 6.68 -8.45
N LEU A 204 -8.36 5.80 -7.48
CA LEU A 204 -8.61 4.37 -7.69
C LEU A 204 -9.92 4.14 -8.46
N VAL A 205 -10.98 4.83 -8.06
CA VAL A 205 -12.31 4.62 -8.62
C VAL A 205 -12.42 5.28 -10.00
N ARG A 206 -12.60 4.48 -11.03
CA ARG A 206 -12.83 4.92 -12.41
C ARG A 206 -14.31 4.74 -12.76
N ARG A 207 -14.97 5.83 -13.11
CA ARG A 207 -16.41 5.84 -13.38
C ARG A 207 -16.82 4.94 -14.56
N ASP A 208 -15.96 4.85 -15.57
CA ASP A 208 -16.16 4.01 -16.75
C ASP A 208 -16.14 2.51 -16.45
N ARG A 209 -15.45 2.11 -15.38
CA ARG A 209 -15.26 0.70 -14.99
C ARG A 209 -16.02 0.28 -13.75
N HIS A 210 -16.08 1.17 -12.73
CA HIS A 210 -16.62 0.83 -11.42
C HIS A 210 -17.97 1.50 -11.15
N GLY A 211 -18.44 2.36 -12.05
CA GLY A 211 -19.61 3.19 -11.87
C GLY A 211 -19.36 4.42 -10.98
N PRO A 212 -20.42 5.19 -10.70
CA PRO A 212 -20.38 6.35 -9.82
C PRO A 212 -20.18 5.95 -8.37
N ILE A 213 -19.65 6.90 -7.56
CA ILE A 213 -19.54 6.75 -6.11
C ILE A 213 -20.89 7.11 -5.49
N ALA A 214 -21.57 6.12 -4.89
CA ALA A 214 -22.84 6.34 -4.19
C ALA A 214 -22.62 7.03 -2.83
N TYR A 215 -21.58 6.60 -2.12
CA TYR A 215 -21.30 7.13 -0.78
C TYR A 215 -19.80 7.20 -0.53
N ASN A 216 -19.38 8.27 0.15
CA ASN A 216 -17.99 8.45 0.57
C ASN A 216 -17.94 8.92 2.02
N LEU A 217 -17.22 8.17 2.87
CA LEU A 217 -16.91 8.50 4.26
C LEU A 217 -15.40 8.34 4.45
N SER A 218 -14.66 9.44 4.41
CA SER A 218 -13.22 9.47 4.63
C SER A 218 -12.87 9.15 6.08
N LEU A 219 -11.59 8.79 6.34
CA LEU A 219 -11.10 8.58 7.71
C LEU A 219 -11.28 9.84 8.57
N GLY A 220 -10.94 11.01 8.01
CA GLY A 220 -11.08 12.28 8.73
C GLY A 220 -12.52 12.60 9.13
N GLU A 221 -13.48 12.35 8.23
CA GLU A 221 -14.92 12.51 8.51
C GLU A 221 -15.41 11.50 9.55
N ALA A 222 -14.97 10.23 9.45
CA ALA A 222 -15.33 9.19 10.41
C ALA A 222 -14.84 9.53 11.84
N ILE A 223 -13.64 10.10 11.96
CA ILE A 223 -13.12 10.58 13.26
C ILE A 223 -13.92 11.79 13.75
N GLN A 224 -14.23 12.76 12.89
CA GLN A 224 -15.02 13.95 13.24
C GLN A 224 -16.45 13.59 13.68
N GLN A 225 -17.00 12.49 13.17
CA GLN A 225 -18.31 11.95 13.56
C GLN A 225 -18.24 10.98 14.76
N ASP A 226 -17.10 10.88 15.43
CA ASP A 226 -16.88 9.96 16.54
C ASP A 226 -17.11 8.47 16.23
N LEU A 227 -17.05 8.07 14.95
CA LEU A 227 -17.16 6.68 14.54
C LEU A 227 -15.86 5.91 14.72
N LEU A 228 -14.74 6.61 14.65
CA LEU A 228 -13.38 6.08 14.84
C LEU A 228 -12.62 6.94 15.85
N ALA A 229 -11.63 6.35 16.50
CA ALA A 229 -10.69 7.05 17.35
C ALA A 229 -9.76 7.95 16.52
N ASP A 230 -9.34 9.10 17.05
CA ASP A 230 -8.24 9.87 16.49
C ASP A 230 -6.92 9.12 16.72
N TYR A 231 -5.83 9.56 16.11
CA TYR A 231 -4.57 8.85 16.16
C TYR A 231 -3.38 9.77 16.39
N GLU A 232 -2.31 9.17 16.88
CA GLU A 232 -0.98 9.74 16.97
C GLU A 232 0.02 8.78 16.31
N LEU A 233 0.83 9.29 15.37
CA LEU A 233 1.94 8.57 14.78
C LEU A 233 3.19 8.88 15.58
N ILE A 234 3.71 7.87 16.28
CA ILE A 234 4.83 7.99 17.19
C ILE A 234 6.08 7.42 16.52
N VAL A 235 7.03 8.29 16.22
CA VAL A 235 8.36 7.88 15.77
C VAL A 235 9.17 7.53 17.02
N ALA A 236 9.30 6.23 17.29
CA ALA A 236 10.00 5.73 18.46
C ALA A 236 11.49 5.59 18.16
N SER A 237 12.30 6.46 18.77
CA SER A 237 13.75 6.44 18.58
C SER A 237 14.43 5.50 19.58
N ALA A 238 15.23 4.58 19.05
CA ALA A 238 16.13 3.75 19.85
C ALA A 238 17.51 4.40 19.86
N VAL A 239 17.71 5.42 20.71
CA VAL A 239 18.98 6.18 20.74
C VAL A 239 19.64 6.06 22.11
N GLY A 240 20.93 5.88 22.07
CA GLY A 240 21.98 6.05 23.05
C GLY A 240 23.27 5.73 22.32
N PRO A 241 24.39 6.43 22.62
CA PRO A 241 25.65 6.26 21.91
C PRO A 241 26.08 4.79 21.80
N VAL A 242 25.93 4.05 22.87
CA VAL A 242 26.29 2.62 22.96
C VAL A 242 25.35 1.73 22.10
N ALA A 243 24.03 2.03 22.10
CA ALA A 243 23.08 1.27 21.31
C ALA A 243 23.29 1.50 19.80
N THR A 244 23.57 2.75 19.43
CA THR A 244 23.85 3.12 18.04
C THR A 244 25.13 2.46 17.54
N GLU A 245 26.20 2.45 18.33
CA GLU A 245 27.46 1.81 17.97
C GLU A 245 27.30 0.28 17.82
N LEU A 246 26.60 -0.38 18.73
CA LEU A 246 26.33 -1.82 18.67
C LEU A 246 25.46 -2.18 17.46
N VAL A 247 24.49 -1.34 17.13
CA VAL A 247 23.62 -1.55 15.96
C VAL A 247 24.40 -1.32 14.66
N GLN A 248 25.25 -0.28 14.60
CA GLN A 248 26.08 0.00 13.42
C GLN A 248 27.13 -1.10 13.14
N ARG A 249 27.61 -1.77 14.19
CA ARG A 249 28.54 -2.90 14.08
C ARG A 249 27.84 -4.23 13.82
N GLU A 250 26.50 -4.25 13.63
CA GLU A 250 25.71 -5.50 13.50
C GLU A 250 25.96 -6.46 14.67
N ALA A 251 26.16 -5.92 15.87
CA ALA A 251 26.53 -6.72 17.04
C ALA A 251 25.36 -7.59 17.51
N PHE A 252 25.69 -8.76 18.05
CA PHE A 252 24.75 -9.65 18.74
C PHE A 252 24.85 -9.43 20.24
N LEU A 253 23.70 -9.43 20.89
CA LEU A 253 23.58 -9.35 22.35
C LEU A 253 23.10 -10.69 22.90
N GLU A 254 23.64 -11.05 24.06
CA GLU A 254 23.17 -12.21 24.81
C GLU A 254 22.01 -11.78 25.71
N LEU A 255 20.82 -12.33 25.46
CA LEU A 255 19.64 -12.16 26.28
C LEU A 255 19.22 -13.51 26.85
N GLY A 256 19.75 -13.86 28.01
CA GLY A 256 19.61 -15.20 28.56
C GLY A 256 20.24 -16.25 27.60
N PRO A 257 19.51 -17.26 27.15
CA PRO A 257 20.01 -18.28 26.23
C PRO A 257 19.99 -17.84 24.74
N MET A 258 19.61 -16.56 24.44
CA MET A 258 19.41 -16.10 23.08
C MET A 258 20.54 -15.18 22.62
N HIS A 259 21.02 -15.42 21.39
CA HIS A 259 21.86 -14.48 20.65
C HIS A 259 20.94 -13.67 19.71
N VAL A 260 20.83 -12.37 19.94
CA VAL A 260 19.90 -11.49 19.22
C VAL A 260 20.64 -10.29 18.66
N GLU A 261 20.30 -9.90 17.44
CA GLU A 261 20.82 -8.66 16.85
C GLU A 261 20.48 -7.44 17.72
N ALA A 262 21.45 -6.58 17.97
CA ALA A 262 21.28 -5.35 18.75
C ALA A 262 20.15 -4.46 18.18
N SER A 263 19.96 -4.48 16.86
CA SER A 263 18.87 -3.75 16.18
C SER A 263 17.47 -4.18 16.63
N VAL A 264 17.26 -5.47 16.90
CA VAL A 264 15.97 -6.00 17.35
C VAL A 264 15.70 -5.59 18.80
N VAL A 265 16.74 -5.64 19.65
CA VAL A 265 16.65 -5.19 21.05
C VAL A 265 16.35 -3.70 21.13
N ALA A 266 17.07 -2.89 20.33
CA ALA A 266 16.87 -1.45 20.26
C ALA A 266 15.44 -1.09 19.84
N LYS A 267 14.91 -1.74 18.80
CA LYS A 267 13.51 -1.57 18.37
C LYS A 267 12.52 -1.99 19.46
N ALA A 268 12.78 -3.09 20.18
CA ALA A 268 11.90 -3.56 21.24
C ALA A 268 11.83 -2.55 22.41
N ILE A 269 12.98 -2.00 22.81
CA ILE A 269 13.06 -0.94 23.84
C ILE A 269 12.29 0.31 23.40
N ALA A 270 12.50 0.76 22.15
CA ALA A 270 11.83 1.94 21.61
C ALA A 270 10.30 1.76 21.56
N VAL A 271 9.84 0.62 21.04
CA VAL A 271 8.39 0.31 20.94
C VAL A 271 7.76 0.21 22.32
N LEU A 272 8.44 -0.44 23.27
CA LEU A 272 7.92 -0.61 24.63
C LEU A 272 7.81 0.73 25.37
N ARG A 273 8.85 1.57 25.24
CA ARG A 273 8.85 2.95 25.78
C ARG A 273 7.70 3.77 25.20
N ALA A 274 7.59 3.84 23.89
CA ALA A 274 6.55 4.61 23.22
C ALA A 274 5.15 4.15 23.61
N ALA A 275 4.92 2.84 23.70
CA ALA A 275 3.64 2.28 24.14
C ALA A 275 3.32 2.67 25.59
N THR A 276 4.33 2.66 26.48
CA THR A 276 4.15 3.03 27.90
C THR A 276 3.89 4.52 28.06
N GLU A 277 4.65 5.38 27.38
CA GLU A 277 4.48 6.84 27.40
C GLU A 277 3.10 7.26 26.89
N HIS A 278 2.58 6.55 25.87
CA HIS A 278 1.24 6.78 25.34
C HIS A 278 0.13 6.19 26.22
N GLY A 279 0.46 5.36 27.21
CA GLY A 279 -0.51 4.66 28.06
C GLY A 279 -1.25 3.52 27.37
N ALA A 280 -0.63 2.91 26.35
CA ALA A 280 -1.21 1.78 25.62
C ALA A 280 -1.41 0.56 26.52
N THR A 281 -2.52 -0.15 26.32
CA THR A 281 -2.87 -1.36 27.05
C THR A 281 -2.93 -2.61 26.16
N ARG A 282 -3.25 -2.43 24.89
CA ARG A 282 -3.41 -3.50 23.89
C ARG A 282 -2.68 -3.15 22.60
N MET A 283 -1.48 -3.67 22.42
CA MET A 283 -0.64 -3.40 21.26
C MET A 283 -0.50 -4.62 20.36
N ILE A 284 -0.69 -4.45 19.05
CA ILE A 284 -0.35 -5.44 18.04
C ILE A 284 0.91 -5.00 17.30
N THR A 285 1.93 -5.87 17.23
CA THR A 285 3.16 -5.60 16.48
C THR A 285 3.21 -6.38 15.18
N TYR A 286 3.69 -5.74 14.13
CA TYR A 286 3.72 -6.28 12.78
C TYR A 286 5.15 -6.43 12.27
N HIS A 287 5.48 -7.65 11.81
CA HIS A 287 6.81 -8.07 11.40
C HIS A 287 6.84 -8.59 9.97
N SER A 288 8.01 -8.55 9.32
CA SER A 288 8.20 -9.01 7.95
C SER A 288 7.98 -10.53 7.80
N THR A 289 8.39 -11.31 8.80
CA THR A 289 8.30 -12.78 8.80
C THR A 289 7.72 -13.32 10.11
N VAL A 290 7.26 -14.57 10.07
CA VAL A 290 6.79 -15.29 11.27
C VAL A 290 7.94 -15.49 12.26
N ALA A 291 9.15 -15.77 11.76
CA ALA A 291 10.34 -15.94 12.59
C ALA A 291 10.71 -14.65 13.34
N ALA A 292 10.70 -13.50 12.64
CA ALA A 292 10.94 -12.18 13.24
C ALA A 292 9.89 -11.84 14.31
N ALA A 293 8.61 -12.11 14.04
CA ALA A 293 7.53 -11.89 15.01
C ALA A 293 7.71 -12.75 16.28
N ARG A 294 8.09 -14.01 16.13
CA ARG A 294 8.35 -14.92 17.25
C ARG A 294 9.57 -14.48 18.05
N ALA A 295 10.65 -14.14 17.37
CA ALA A 295 11.87 -13.63 18.01
C ALA A 295 11.56 -12.36 18.81
N PHE A 296 10.84 -11.41 18.22
CA PHE A 296 10.46 -10.16 18.89
C PHE A 296 9.59 -10.40 20.13
N ALA A 297 8.66 -11.36 20.12
CA ALA A 297 7.85 -11.71 21.29
C ALA A 297 8.69 -12.17 22.50
N ASN A 298 9.81 -12.80 22.24
CA ASN A 298 10.75 -13.22 23.29
C ASN A 298 11.63 -12.04 23.75
N VAL A 299 12.15 -11.27 22.78
CA VAL A 299 13.05 -10.14 23.07
C VAL A 299 12.36 -9.03 23.85
N ILE A 300 11.10 -8.70 23.54
CA ILE A 300 10.40 -7.58 24.18
C ILE A 300 10.20 -7.79 25.68
N ARG A 301 10.15 -9.03 26.17
CA ARG A 301 10.08 -9.35 27.61
C ARG A 301 11.36 -8.93 28.34
N HIS A 302 12.51 -9.25 27.74
CA HIS A 302 13.81 -8.86 28.28
C HIS A 302 14.11 -7.37 28.06
N ALA A 303 13.62 -6.80 26.97
CA ALA A 303 13.78 -5.37 26.69
C ALA A 303 13.23 -4.46 27.81
N MET A 304 12.23 -4.92 28.57
CA MET A 304 11.69 -4.20 29.71
C MET A 304 12.76 -3.92 30.78
N GLU A 305 13.75 -4.78 30.94
CA GLU A 305 14.81 -4.62 31.94
C GLU A 305 15.76 -3.47 31.64
N TYR A 306 15.89 -3.11 30.36
CA TYR A 306 16.73 -1.99 29.89
C TYR A 306 16.05 -0.61 30.00
N LEU A 307 14.75 -0.58 30.32
CA LEU A 307 14.04 0.67 30.54
C LEU A 307 14.18 1.16 31.98
N PRO A 308 14.29 2.48 32.23
CA PRO A 308 14.19 3.03 33.57
C PRO A 308 12.86 2.65 34.23
N PRO A 309 12.80 2.47 35.57
CA PRO A 309 11.58 2.05 36.26
C PRO A 309 10.33 2.87 35.90
N GLY A 310 10.46 4.20 35.75
CA GLY A 310 9.34 5.08 35.40
C GLY A 310 8.87 5.01 33.93
N GLN A 311 9.61 4.30 33.09
CA GLN A 311 9.28 4.09 31.66
C GLN A 311 8.87 2.64 31.36
N ARG A 312 8.77 1.79 32.40
CA ARG A 312 8.34 0.40 32.28
C ARG A 312 6.82 0.30 32.39
N PRO A 313 6.17 -0.57 31.58
CA PRO A 313 4.78 -0.92 31.88
C PRO A 313 4.67 -1.60 33.24
N SER A 314 3.57 -1.44 33.94
CA SER A 314 3.33 -2.04 35.26
C SER A 314 3.39 -3.57 35.21
N SER A 315 2.95 -4.15 34.13
CA SER A 315 3.15 -5.56 33.79
C SER A 315 3.14 -5.74 32.26
N LEU A 316 3.74 -6.82 31.76
CA LEU A 316 3.85 -7.10 30.34
C LEU A 316 3.43 -8.55 30.02
N TRP A 317 2.34 -8.67 29.28
CA TRP A 317 1.96 -9.93 28.66
C TRP A 317 2.38 -9.94 27.19
N THR A 318 2.91 -11.06 26.70
CA THR A 318 3.29 -11.20 25.29
C THR A 318 2.77 -12.49 24.70
N GLY A 319 2.16 -12.39 23.51
CA GLY A 319 1.70 -13.52 22.72
C GLY A 319 2.21 -13.45 21.28
N HIS A 320 2.25 -14.60 20.60
CA HIS A 320 2.60 -14.70 19.19
C HIS A 320 1.57 -15.53 18.43
N VAL A 321 1.09 -15.02 17.31
CA VAL A 321 0.15 -15.73 16.43
C VAL A 321 0.64 -15.80 14.99
N ASN A 322 0.41 -16.94 14.34
CA ASN A 322 0.70 -17.14 12.93
C ASN A 322 -0.30 -18.10 12.26
N GLY A 323 -0.27 -18.18 10.93
CA GLY A 323 -1.22 -18.98 10.15
C GLY A 323 -1.03 -20.51 10.26
N SER A 324 0.15 -20.98 10.69
CA SER A 324 0.45 -22.41 10.82
C SER A 324 0.09 -23.01 12.18
N GLN A 325 -0.28 -22.17 13.16
CA GLN A 325 -0.73 -22.63 14.47
C GLN A 325 -2.09 -23.33 14.39
N ASP A 326 -2.30 -24.31 15.28
CA ASP A 326 -3.62 -24.87 15.50
C ASP A 326 -4.64 -23.77 15.85
N ARG A 327 -5.88 -23.94 15.37
CA ARG A 327 -6.94 -22.94 15.54
C ARG A 327 -7.29 -22.72 17.02
N ALA A 328 -7.35 -23.79 17.82
CA ALA A 328 -7.71 -23.69 19.23
C ALA A 328 -6.62 -22.95 20.02
N VAL A 329 -5.33 -23.27 19.76
CA VAL A 329 -4.18 -22.57 20.36
C VAL A 329 -4.18 -21.09 19.99
N ARG A 330 -4.40 -20.79 18.70
CA ARG A 330 -4.47 -19.41 18.24
C ARG A 330 -5.61 -18.64 18.89
N GLN A 331 -6.81 -19.24 18.97
CA GLN A 331 -7.96 -18.63 19.61
C GLN A 331 -7.71 -18.35 21.09
N GLN A 332 -7.12 -19.28 21.80
CA GLN A 332 -6.74 -19.11 23.21
C GLN A 332 -5.79 -17.91 23.41
N ILE A 333 -4.78 -17.74 22.55
CA ILE A 333 -3.85 -16.60 22.61
C ILE A 333 -4.62 -15.28 22.34
N LEU A 334 -5.51 -15.27 21.35
CA LEU A 334 -6.31 -14.10 21.01
C LEU A 334 -7.28 -13.73 22.14
N ASP A 335 -7.88 -14.72 22.81
CA ASP A 335 -8.77 -14.48 23.94
C ASP A 335 -8.00 -13.96 25.17
N GLN A 336 -6.81 -14.50 25.44
CA GLN A 336 -5.92 -13.95 26.47
C GLN A 336 -5.52 -12.51 26.17
N PHE A 337 -5.19 -12.18 24.92
CA PHE A 337 -4.90 -10.80 24.50
C PHE A 337 -6.08 -9.86 24.79
N ARG A 338 -7.32 -10.30 24.51
CA ARG A 338 -8.53 -9.50 24.72
C ARG A 338 -8.86 -9.31 26.21
N THR A 339 -8.71 -10.36 27.02
CA THR A 339 -9.20 -10.39 28.39
C THR A 339 -8.19 -9.99 29.44
N ASN A 340 -6.89 -9.90 29.10
CA ASN A 340 -5.86 -9.49 30.06
C ASN A 340 -6.07 -8.06 30.53
N THR A 341 -6.23 -7.83 31.83
CA THR A 341 -6.52 -6.52 32.45
C THR A 341 -5.31 -5.89 33.13
N GLY A 342 -4.18 -6.57 33.19
CA GLY A 342 -2.96 -6.07 33.84
C GLY A 342 -1.97 -5.47 32.85
N GLY A 343 -1.69 -4.15 32.96
CA GLY A 343 -0.61 -3.50 32.23
C GLY A 343 -0.71 -3.57 30.68
N LEU A 344 0.43 -3.70 30.01
CA LEU A 344 0.53 -3.75 28.56
C LEU A 344 0.49 -5.20 28.04
N SER A 345 -0.40 -5.45 27.09
CA SER A 345 -0.45 -6.70 26.33
C SER A 345 0.08 -6.48 24.93
N VAL A 346 1.06 -7.28 24.53
CA VAL A 346 1.70 -7.22 23.21
C VAL A 346 1.44 -8.51 22.44
N LEU A 347 0.76 -8.40 21.31
CA LEU A 347 0.48 -9.52 20.41
C LEU A 347 1.32 -9.37 19.14
N THR A 348 2.24 -10.31 18.89
CA THR A 348 3.11 -10.27 17.72
C THR A 348 2.60 -11.11 16.58
N ASN A 349 2.67 -10.59 15.37
CA ASN A 349 2.33 -11.34 14.15
C ASN A 349 3.09 -10.83 12.94
N SER A 350 3.01 -11.59 11.83
CA SER A 350 3.55 -11.16 10.54
C SER A 350 2.46 -10.54 9.66
N ARG A 351 1.52 -11.35 9.17
CA ARG A 351 0.45 -10.91 8.26
C ARG A 351 -0.95 -11.32 8.70
N LEU A 352 -1.05 -12.27 9.61
CA LEU A 352 -2.32 -12.91 9.97
C LEU A 352 -3.38 -11.90 10.44
N LEU A 353 -2.97 -10.89 11.20
CA LEU A 353 -3.89 -9.93 11.80
C LEU A 353 -4.09 -8.66 10.95
N ILE A 354 -3.57 -8.61 9.73
CA ILE A 354 -3.80 -7.48 8.80
C ILE A 354 -5.23 -7.51 8.28
N GLU A 355 -5.76 -8.71 7.97
CA GLU A 355 -7.10 -8.91 7.44
C GLU A 355 -7.89 -9.88 8.32
N GLY A 356 -9.18 -9.66 8.49
CA GLY A 356 -10.10 -10.63 9.12
C GLY A 356 -10.07 -10.78 10.64
N TYR A 357 -9.22 -10.04 11.38
CA TYR A 357 -9.22 -10.07 12.85
C TYR A 357 -9.90 -8.84 13.43
N ASP A 358 -10.86 -9.06 14.32
CA ASP A 358 -11.58 -7.99 15.01
C ASP A 358 -11.15 -7.90 16.47
N ALA A 359 -10.47 -6.81 16.83
CA ALA A 359 -10.04 -6.48 18.17
C ALA A 359 -10.21 -4.97 18.43
N PRO A 360 -11.43 -4.53 18.72
CA PRO A 360 -11.71 -3.11 18.99
C PRO A 360 -10.99 -2.58 20.22
N GLU A 361 -10.54 -3.45 21.12
CA GLU A 361 -9.76 -3.13 22.30
C GLU A 361 -8.32 -2.69 21.97
N THR A 362 -7.82 -2.96 20.76
CA THR A 362 -6.48 -2.56 20.33
C THR A 362 -6.36 -1.04 20.33
N ASP A 363 -5.50 -0.49 21.15
CA ASP A 363 -5.23 0.94 21.28
C ASP A 363 -3.88 1.37 20.67
N ALA A 364 -3.00 0.41 20.40
CA ALA A 364 -1.71 0.66 19.75
C ALA A 364 -1.40 -0.37 18.67
N VAL A 365 -0.71 0.06 17.63
CA VAL A 365 -0.06 -0.83 16.65
C VAL A 365 1.38 -0.40 16.46
N ALA A 366 2.30 -1.37 16.31
CA ALA A 366 3.69 -1.08 16.02
C ALA A 366 4.12 -1.74 14.70
N ILE A 367 4.66 -0.95 13.77
CA ILE A 367 5.21 -1.40 12.50
C ILE A 367 6.72 -1.56 12.70
N VAL A 368 7.14 -2.73 13.19
CA VAL A 368 8.51 -2.98 13.65
C VAL A 368 9.48 -3.17 12.49
N ASP A 369 9.05 -3.87 11.46
CA ASP A 369 9.87 -4.12 10.28
C ASP A 369 9.39 -3.31 9.08
N PRO A 370 10.30 -2.96 8.15
CA PRO A 370 9.95 -2.19 6.96
C PRO A 370 8.80 -2.82 6.17
N ARG A 371 7.88 -1.98 5.73
CA ARG A 371 6.77 -2.33 4.84
C ARG A 371 6.88 -1.55 3.55
N SER A 372 6.61 -2.19 2.43
CA SER A 372 6.60 -1.55 1.12
C SER A 372 5.20 -1.14 0.66
N SER A 373 4.16 -1.66 1.32
CA SER A 373 2.77 -1.47 0.91
C SER A 373 2.05 -0.45 1.80
N LYS A 374 1.65 0.67 1.23
CA LYS A 374 0.78 1.66 1.89
C LYS A 374 -0.59 1.07 2.25
N ILE A 375 -1.07 0.10 1.48
CA ILE A 375 -2.34 -0.59 1.74
C ILE A 375 -2.25 -1.40 3.03
N GLU A 376 -1.16 -2.19 3.20
CA GLU A 376 -0.93 -2.93 4.44
C GLU A 376 -0.82 -1.98 5.64
N ILE A 377 -0.08 -0.88 5.51
CA ILE A 377 0.05 0.13 6.56
C ILE A 377 -1.31 0.73 6.93
N ALA A 378 -2.14 1.05 5.94
CA ALA A 378 -3.48 1.57 6.14
C ALA A 378 -4.40 0.58 6.89
N GLN A 379 -4.31 -0.71 6.55
CA GLN A 379 -5.06 -1.77 7.21
C GLN A 379 -4.57 -2.00 8.65
N ILE A 380 -3.25 -1.96 8.88
CA ILE A 380 -2.63 -2.05 10.21
C ILE A 380 -3.12 -0.89 11.10
N ALA A 381 -2.99 0.35 10.63
CA ALA A 381 -3.45 1.52 11.36
C ALA A 381 -4.95 1.43 11.69
N GLY A 382 -5.77 1.02 10.73
CA GLY A 382 -7.21 0.84 10.90
C GLY A 382 -7.61 -0.12 12.02
N ARG A 383 -6.70 -0.98 12.50
CA ARG A 383 -6.99 -1.87 13.64
C ARG A 383 -7.03 -1.09 14.95
N ALA A 384 -6.10 -0.16 15.17
CA ALA A 384 -6.06 0.65 16.37
C ALA A 384 -7.15 1.74 16.38
N LEU A 385 -7.62 2.19 15.23
CA LEU A 385 -8.59 3.28 15.11
C LEU A 385 -10.02 2.90 15.51
N ARG A 386 -10.33 1.62 15.71
CA ARG A 386 -11.67 1.21 16.17
C ARG A 386 -11.92 1.69 17.59
N ARG A 387 -13.13 2.24 17.81
CA ARG A 387 -13.50 2.77 19.12
C ARG A 387 -13.91 1.68 20.06
N GLY A 388 -13.53 0.77 20.51
CA GLY A 388 -14.05 -0.25 21.45
C GLY A 388 -15.24 0.24 22.27
N ASP A 389 -14.99 0.77 23.44
CA ASP A 389 -16.02 1.36 24.31
C ASP A 389 -16.28 2.82 23.91
N PRO A 390 -17.49 3.18 23.45
CA PRO A 390 -17.82 4.53 23.02
C PRO A 390 -17.80 5.55 24.17
N THR A 391 -17.87 5.10 25.43
CA THR A 391 -17.86 5.98 26.62
C THR A 391 -16.44 6.40 27.02
N ARG A 392 -15.39 5.75 26.49
CA ARG A 392 -14.00 6.05 26.80
C ARG A 392 -13.33 6.81 25.67
N PRO A 393 -12.73 7.99 25.96
CA PRO A 393 -11.91 8.67 24.98
C PRO A 393 -10.71 7.77 24.64
N LYS A 394 -10.45 7.62 23.33
CA LYS A 394 -9.35 6.82 22.81
C LYS A 394 -8.62 7.61 21.75
N THR A 395 -7.29 7.70 21.88
CA THR A 395 -6.36 8.08 20.81
C THR A 395 -5.51 6.87 20.49
N ALA A 396 -5.50 6.47 19.24
CA ALA A 396 -4.77 5.29 18.81
C ALA A 396 -3.28 5.61 18.57
N ALA A 397 -2.37 4.81 19.11
CA ALA A 397 -0.94 4.94 18.83
C ALA A 397 -0.54 4.12 17.59
N ILE A 398 0.10 4.77 16.62
CA ILE A 398 0.75 4.12 15.48
C ILE A 398 2.25 4.30 15.67
N ILE A 399 2.91 3.27 16.19
CA ILE A 399 4.31 3.31 16.60
C ILE A 399 5.20 2.79 15.45
N VAL A 400 6.20 3.58 15.06
CA VAL A 400 7.20 3.19 14.08
C VAL A 400 8.58 3.35 14.68
N PRO A 401 9.30 2.26 15.02
CA PRO A 401 10.64 2.36 15.54
C PRO A 401 11.61 2.82 14.44
N ALA A 402 12.42 3.82 14.76
CA ALA A 402 13.48 4.34 13.90
C ALA A 402 14.81 4.33 14.65
N ILE A 403 15.87 3.89 13.96
CA ILE A 403 17.23 3.93 14.49
C ILE A 403 17.90 5.16 13.87
N ALA A 404 18.26 6.14 14.70
CA ALA A 404 18.98 7.34 14.25
C ALA A 404 20.47 7.04 14.19
N ALA A 405 21.12 7.38 13.07
CA ALA A 405 22.57 7.42 12.97
C ALA A 405 23.06 8.84 13.29
N GLU A 406 23.99 8.97 14.23
CA GLU A 406 24.45 10.26 14.76
C GLU A 406 25.14 11.16 13.72
N ASP A 407 25.74 10.61 12.65
CA ASP A 407 26.70 11.36 11.83
C ASP A 407 26.22 11.90 10.48
N THR A 408 25.02 11.59 10.01
CA THR A 408 24.68 11.95 8.62
C THR A 408 23.41 12.75 8.43
N GLY A 409 22.58 12.98 9.44
CA GLY A 409 21.24 13.58 9.23
C GLY A 409 20.35 12.76 8.25
N GLN A 410 20.91 11.67 7.72
CA GLN A 410 20.23 10.69 6.88
C GLN A 410 20.02 9.42 7.71
N GLY A 411 18.78 9.05 7.93
CA GLY A 411 18.42 7.82 8.65
C GLY A 411 19.12 6.63 8.03
N ALA A 412 20.03 5.99 8.79
CA ALA A 412 20.65 4.75 8.38
C ALA A 412 19.66 3.61 8.54
N GLY A 413 19.27 2.99 7.44
CA GLY A 413 18.47 1.76 7.41
C GLY A 413 16.95 1.96 7.34
N GLY A 414 16.25 0.93 6.92
CA GLY A 414 14.84 0.89 6.50
C GLY A 414 13.75 1.37 7.50
N GLY A 415 14.11 1.84 8.71
CA GLY A 415 13.16 2.41 9.67
C GLY A 415 12.60 3.75 9.22
N PHE A 416 13.44 4.61 8.64
CA PHE A 416 13.06 5.91 8.15
C PHE A 416 12.08 5.84 6.97
N ASP A 417 12.33 4.93 6.02
CA ASP A 417 11.44 4.68 4.90
C ASP A 417 10.06 4.22 5.38
N THR A 418 10.01 3.44 6.47
CA THR A 418 8.75 2.99 7.08
C THR A 418 7.97 4.15 7.68
N VAL A 419 8.63 5.11 8.35
CA VAL A 419 8.01 6.34 8.85
C VAL A 419 7.38 7.12 7.69
N LEU A 420 8.15 7.36 6.62
CA LEU A 420 7.65 8.08 5.45
C LEU A 420 6.46 7.39 4.77
N LEU A 421 6.55 6.08 4.57
CA LEU A 421 5.46 5.29 3.99
C LEU A 421 4.22 5.32 4.89
N THR A 422 4.41 5.29 6.21
CA THR A 422 3.29 5.37 7.18
C THR A 422 2.61 6.73 7.10
N VAL A 423 3.37 7.82 7.09
CA VAL A 423 2.80 9.17 6.92
C VAL A 423 2.09 9.31 5.57
N GLN A 424 2.66 8.77 4.49
CA GLN A 424 2.04 8.78 3.17
C GLN A 424 0.73 7.97 3.13
N ALA A 425 0.71 6.81 3.77
CA ALA A 425 -0.49 5.98 3.87
C ALA A 425 -1.59 6.70 4.66
N MET A 426 -1.24 7.27 5.82
CA MET A 426 -2.18 8.02 6.65
C MET A 426 -2.70 9.29 5.94
N ALA A 427 -1.83 10.05 5.28
CA ALA A 427 -2.24 11.23 4.49
C ALA A 427 -3.11 10.87 3.26
N ALA A 428 -3.02 9.63 2.78
CA ALA A 428 -3.93 9.16 1.72
C ALA A 428 -5.32 8.83 2.25
N LEU A 429 -5.43 8.42 3.51
CA LEU A 429 -6.70 8.10 4.19
C LEU A 429 -7.35 9.31 4.86
N ASP A 430 -6.54 10.18 5.47
CA ASP A 430 -6.98 11.33 6.26
C ASP A 430 -6.68 12.65 5.54
N ASP A 431 -7.72 13.28 5.03
CA ASP A 431 -7.62 14.57 4.35
C ASP A 431 -7.21 15.71 5.28
N ARG A 432 -7.39 15.59 6.61
CA ARG A 432 -6.94 16.58 7.59
C ARG A 432 -5.40 16.62 7.60
N LEU A 433 -4.76 15.46 7.71
CA LEU A 433 -3.30 15.33 7.63
C LEU A 433 -2.78 15.76 6.26
N ALA A 434 -3.41 15.31 5.17
CA ALA A 434 -3.02 15.67 3.80
C ALA A 434 -3.06 17.20 3.56
N ARG A 435 -4.11 17.87 4.02
CA ARG A 435 -4.25 19.34 3.93
C ARG A 435 -3.19 20.06 4.76
N HIS A 436 -2.90 19.57 5.97
CA HIS A 436 -1.87 20.15 6.82
C HIS A 436 -0.48 20.06 6.20
N LEU A 437 -0.10 18.89 5.72
CA LEU A 437 1.18 18.68 5.02
C LEU A 437 1.28 19.52 3.74
N THR A 438 0.17 19.75 3.05
CA THR A 438 0.14 20.63 1.89
C THR A 438 0.37 22.10 2.26
N ARG A 439 -0.19 22.55 3.39
CA ARG A 439 0.06 23.92 3.90
C ARG A 439 1.51 24.11 4.30
N LEU A 440 2.09 23.16 5.03
CA LEU A 440 3.51 23.21 5.40
C LEU A 440 4.43 23.27 4.18
N ARG A 441 4.13 22.51 3.12
CA ARG A 441 4.88 22.59 1.85
C ARG A 441 4.79 23.97 1.19
N ARG A 442 3.60 24.59 1.20
CA ARG A 442 3.41 25.94 0.64
C ARG A 442 4.17 26.96 1.46
N ALA A 443 4.05 26.95 2.78
CA ALA A 443 4.75 27.87 3.67
C ALA A 443 6.28 27.81 3.49
N ARG A 444 6.86 26.62 3.39
CA ARG A 444 8.31 26.46 3.11
C ARG A 444 8.70 26.94 1.71
N ARG A 445 7.81 26.84 0.74
CA ARG A 445 8.08 27.34 -0.62
C ARG A 445 8.15 28.85 -0.69
N ASP A 446 7.28 29.51 0.06
CA ASP A 446 7.12 30.97 0.03
C ASP A 446 8.17 31.67 0.93
N ASN A 447 8.71 30.97 1.95
CA ASN A 447 9.80 31.44 2.81
C ASN A 447 11.14 30.87 2.28
N ALA A 448 11.88 31.68 1.51
CA ALA A 448 13.18 31.31 0.94
C ALA A 448 14.34 31.18 1.96
N ARG A 449 14.07 31.35 3.26
CA ARG A 449 15.03 31.14 4.37
C ARG A 449 14.40 30.22 5.42
N PRO A 450 15.00 29.06 5.72
CA PRO A 450 14.58 28.22 6.84
C PRO A 450 15.07 28.87 8.13
N SER A 451 14.29 29.75 8.73
CA SER A 451 14.65 30.40 10.01
C SER A 451 13.96 29.77 11.23
N GLU A 452 13.05 28.82 11.03
CA GLU A 452 12.45 28.06 12.14
C GLU A 452 12.30 26.59 11.76
N PRO A 453 12.56 25.64 12.68
CA PRO A 453 12.26 24.23 12.48
C PRO A 453 10.78 24.09 12.13
N ALA A 454 10.46 23.29 11.12
CA ALA A 454 9.08 23.09 10.72
C ALA A 454 8.33 22.40 11.83
N ALA A 455 7.35 23.09 12.42
CA ALA A 455 6.43 22.48 13.35
C ALA A 455 5.77 21.26 12.68
N LEU A 456 6.00 20.09 13.27
CA LEU A 456 5.37 18.85 12.81
C LEU A 456 3.85 18.93 12.97
N PRO A 457 3.09 18.23 12.13
CA PRO A 457 1.67 18.05 12.37
C PRO A 457 1.41 17.51 13.78
N LYS A 458 0.38 17.98 14.46
CA LYS A 458 -0.02 17.51 15.80
C LYS A 458 -0.24 15.99 15.92
N TRP A 459 -0.39 15.32 14.78
CA TRP A 459 -0.55 13.85 14.70
C TRP A 459 0.78 13.09 14.65
N ILE A 460 1.92 13.78 14.67
CA ILE A 460 3.25 13.15 14.61
C ILE A 460 4.02 13.61 15.83
N SER A 461 4.40 12.66 16.65
CA SER A 461 5.24 12.86 17.83
C SER A 461 6.47 11.96 17.80
N PHE A 462 7.37 12.21 18.72
CA PHE A 462 8.57 11.42 18.91
C PHE A 462 8.60 10.90 20.35
N SER A 463 9.04 9.64 20.49
CA SER A 463 9.33 9.01 21.77
C SER A 463 10.81 8.61 21.82
N GLY A 464 11.48 8.96 22.93
CA GLY A 464 12.89 8.66 23.17
C GLY A 464 13.57 9.75 23.98
N ALA A 465 14.56 9.39 24.81
CA ALA A 465 15.18 10.30 25.77
C ALA A 465 16.12 11.33 25.14
N GLU A 466 16.71 11.04 23.98
CA GLU A 466 17.70 11.89 23.30
C GLU A 466 17.52 11.77 21.79
N ILE A 467 16.56 12.53 21.26
CA ILE A 467 16.38 12.58 19.80
C ILE A 467 17.21 13.76 19.31
N PRO A 468 18.21 13.54 18.45
CA PRO A 468 18.99 14.65 17.90
C PRO A 468 18.09 15.64 17.15
N ASP A 469 18.25 16.94 17.37
CA ASP A 469 17.48 17.99 16.69
C ASP A 469 17.55 17.82 15.15
N GLY A 470 18.70 17.45 14.62
CA GLY A 470 18.89 17.15 13.21
C GLY A 470 18.04 15.99 12.69
N PHE A 471 17.70 15.01 13.54
CA PHE A 471 16.85 13.89 13.16
C PHE A 471 15.38 14.34 13.04
N ILE A 472 14.90 15.14 14.00
CA ILE A 472 13.54 15.71 13.95
C ILE A 472 13.38 16.55 12.69
N ASP A 473 14.35 17.41 12.39
CA ASP A 473 14.34 18.26 11.20
C ASP A 473 14.42 17.45 9.90
N ALA A 474 15.22 16.39 9.87
CA ALA A 474 15.31 15.48 8.72
C ALA A 474 13.97 14.76 8.49
N VAL A 475 13.34 14.20 9.55
CA VAL A 475 12.01 13.58 9.47
C VAL A 475 10.97 14.60 9.01
N ALA A 476 10.91 15.78 9.64
CA ALA A 476 9.96 16.82 9.31
C ALA A 476 10.13 17.28 7.84
N THR A 477 11.38 17.46 7.41
CA THR A 477 11.71 17.86 6.04
C THR A 477 11.27 16.79 5.05
N GLN A 478 11.67 15.55 5.25
CA GLN A 478 11.33 14.45 4.36
C GLN A 478 9.82 14.12 4.36
N VAL A 479 9.17 14.14 5.52
CA VAL A 479 7.71 13.96 5.61
C VAL A 479 6.98 15.02 4.78
N VAL A 480 7.37 16.28 4.92
CA VAL A 480 6.77 17.38 4.14
C VAL A 480 7.03 17.22 2.64
N PHE A 481 8.23 16.80 2.22
CA PHE A 481 8.57 16.63 0.80
C PHE A 481 8.02 15.33 0.19
N SER A 482 8.06 14.22 0.89
CA SER A 482 7.70 12.90 0.35
C SER A 482 6.19 12.63 0.24
N THR A 483 5.35 13.37 0.97
CA THR A 483 3.89 13.17 0.97
C THR A 483 3.16 13.80 -0.23
N GLY A 484 3.88 14.45 -1.16
CA GLY A 484 3.36 14.87 -2.46
C GLY A 484 3.03 13.70 -3.37
N SER A 485 2.17 13.92 -4.36
CA SER A 485 2.04 12.96 -5.46
C SER A 485 3.42 12.74 -6.10
N ARG A 486 3.65 11.57 -6.70
CA ARG A 486 4.91 11.29 -7.40
C ARG A 486 5.28 12.40 -8.39
N ARG A 487 4.29 12.98 -9.04
CA ARG A 487 4.45 14.14 -9.93
C ARG A 487 4.94 15.38 -9.17
N GLU A 488 4.43 15.65 -7.98
CA GLU A 488 4.86 16.79 -7.18
C GLU A 488 6.26 16.59 -6.62
N ARG A 489 6.64 15.37 -6.28
CA ARG A 489 8.02 15.05 -5.91
C ARG A 489 8.99 15.34 -7.05
N HIS A 490 8.68 14.89 -8.28
CA HIS A 490 9.48 15.23 -9.46
C HIS A 490 9.60 16.75 -9.71
N LEU A 491 8.50 17.49 -9.54
CA LEU A 491 8.53 18.94 -9.70
C LEU A 491 9.40 19.62 -8.64
N GLU A 492 9.40 19.11 -7.43
CA GLU A 492 10.21 19.63 -6.33
C GLU A 492 11.68 19.29 -6.52
N ASP A 493 12.01 18.07 -6.90
CA ASP A 493 13.37 17.67 -7.27
C ASP A 493 13.94 18.60 -8.35
N LEU A 494 13.12 18.95 -9.37
CA LEU A 494 13.52 19.89 -10.42
C LEU A 494 13.76 21.30 -9.88
N ARG A 495 13.00 21.77 -8.89
CA ARG A 495 13.23 23.07 -8.24
C ARG A 495 14.55 23.09 -7.49
N VAL A 496 14.80 22.03 -6.69
CA VAL A 496 16.07 21.89 -5.96
C VAL A 496 17.25 21.86 -6.95
N PHE A 497 17.10 21.10 -8.03
CA PHE A 497 18.12 21.07 -9.08
C PHE A 497 18.34 22.44 -9.71
N HIS A 498 17.27 23.18 -10.03
CA HIS A 498 17.34 24.51 -10.62
C HIS A 498 17.98 25.51 -9.67
N ALA A 499 17.63 25.49 -8.39
CA ALA A 499 18.22 26.38 -7.39
C ALA A 499 19.72 26.14 -7.22
N ALA A 500 20.17 24.88 -7.30
CA ALA A 500 21.59 24.53 -7.18
C ALA A 500 22.42 24.80 -8.45
N ASN A 501 21.80 24.70 -9.64
CA ASN A 501 22.52 24.71 -10.92
C ASN A 501 22.19 25.91 -11.83
N GLY A 502 21.14 26.68 -11.53
CA GLY A 502 20.64 27.78 -12.36
C GLY A 502 19.96 27.35 -13.67
N HIS A 503 19.78 26.04 -13.90
CA HIS A 503 19.15 25.50 -15.11
C HIS A 503 18.52 24.13 -14.86
N LEU A 504 17.63 23.67 -15.80
CA LEU A 504 17.00 22.34 -15.76
C LEU A 504 17.53 21.38 -16.83
N ARG A 505 18.85 21.39 -17.07
CA ARG A 505 19.52 20.39 -17.92
C ARG A 505 19.82 19.13 -17.10
N VAL A 506 18.75 18.42 -16.73
CA VAL A 506 18.83 17.22 -15.87
C VAL A 506 19.20 16.01 -16.73
N GLY A 507 20.23 15.27 -16.32
CA GLY A 507 20.60 13.99 -16.94
C GLY A 507 19.50 12.94 -16.81
N ARG A 508 19.39 12.04 -17.78
CA ARG A 508 18.33 11.00 -17.79
C ARG A 508 18.37 10.12 -16.55
N ASP A 509 19.54 9.78 -16.06
CA ASP A 509 19.74 8.86 -14.94
C ASP A 509 19.77 9.59 -13.58
N TRP A 510 19.51 10.89 -13.57
CA TRP A 510 19.53 11.67 -12.35
C TRP A 510 18.36 11.30 -11.44
N THR A 511 18.71 10.99 -10.19
CA THR A 511 17.77 10.72 -9.10
C THR A 511 17.72 11.96 -8.22
N GLY A 512 16.53 12.48 -7.97
CA GLY A 512 16.34 13.67 -7.14
C GLY A 512 16.47 13.37 -5.64
N PRO A 513 16.51 14.43 -4.80
CA PRO A 513 16.51 14.28 -3.34
C PRO A 513 15.33 13.48 -2.78
N SER A 514 14.21 13.42 -3.50
CA SER A 514 13.06 12.61 -3.13
C SER A 514 13.25 11.10 -3.36
N GLY A 515 14.39 10.67 -3.91
CA GLY A 515 14.65 9.28 -4.31
C GLY A 515 14.01 8.87 -5.64
N GLU A 516 13.30 9.79 -6.31
CA GLU A 516 12.64 9.50 -7.60
C GLU A 516 13.62 9.67 -8.78
N ARG A 517 13.48 8.82 -9.80
CA ARG A 517 14.21 8.96 -11.08
C ARG A 517 13.69 10.14 -11.90
N THR A 518 13.89 11.33 -11.40
CA THR A 518 13.31 12.56 -11.95
C THR A 518 13.87 12.90 -13.33
N GLY A 519 15.13 12.56 -13.61
CA GLY A 519 15.70 12.70 -14.95
C GLY A 519 14.97 11.88 -16.01
N GLN A 520 14.66 10.62 -15.73
CA GLN A 520 13.88 9.75 -16.62
C GLN A 520 12.44 10.26 -16.76
N TRP A 521 11.80 10.69 -15.67
CA TRP A 521 10.47 11.26 -15.71
C TRP A 521 10.41 12.52 -16.57
N LEU A 522 11.37 13.43 -16.44
CA LEU A 522 11.46 14.66 -17.26
C LEU A 522 11.68 14.32 -18.75
N HIS A 523 12.50 13.31 -19.05
CA HIS A 523 12.68 12.83 -20.41
C HIS A 523 11.36 12.32 -21.00
N ASN A 524 10.61 11.53 -20.26
CA ASN A 524 9.29 11.04 -20.67
C ASN A 524 8.27 12.18 -20.79
N ALA A 525 8.31 13.19 -19.90
CA ALA A 525 7.45 14.38 -19.98
C ALA A 525 7.73 15.18 -21.27
N ARG A 526 8.99 15.37 -21.67
CA ARG A 526 9.37 15.98 -22.95
C ARG A 526 8.84 15.21 -24.15
N HIS A 527 8.93 13.86 -24.10
CA HIS A 527 8.36 13.02 -25.16
C HIS A 527 6.85 13.20 -25.26
N ARG A 528 6.13 13.13 -24.13
CA ARG A 528 4.66 13.31 -24.08
C ARG A 528 4.22 14.71 -24.48
N HIS A 529 5.00 15.75 -24.18
CA HIS A 529 4.73 17.12 -24.64
C HIS A 529 4.81 17.19 -26.18
N ARG A 530 5.85 16.60 -26.77
CA ARG A 530 6.03 16.57 -28.24
C ARG A 530 4.92 15.80 -28.96
N THR A 531 4.36 14.75 -28.34
CA THR A 531 3.25 13.95 -28.89
C THR A 531 1.87 14.49 -28.53
N GLY A 532 1.78 15.66 -27.85
CA GLY A 532 0.51 16.26 -27.43
C GLY A 532 -0.21 15.49 -26.30
N SER A 533 0.42 14.46 -25.72
CA SER A 533 -0.22 13.61 -24.69
C SER A 533 0.08 14.05 -23.24
N LEU A 534 0.82 15.14 -23.03
CA LEU A 534 1.09 15.68 -21.70
C LEU A 534 -0.07 16.62 -21.29
N PRO A 535 -0.69 16.42 -20.10
CA PRO A 535 -1.75 17.31 -19.64
C PRO A 535 -1.29 18.79 -19.59
N ALA A 536 -2.10 19.70 -20.09
CA ALA A 536 -1.78 21.13 -20.22
C ALA A 536 -1.35 21.78 -18.89
N ALA A 537 -1.99 21.40 -17.78
CA ALA A 537 -1.63 21.89 -16.44
C ALA A 537 -0.20 21.49 -16.03
N VAL A 538 0.25 20.28 -16.41
CA VAL A 538 1.61 19.80 -16.13
C VAL A 538 2.62 20.51 -17.03
N ALA A 539 2.31 20.65 -18.32
CA ALA A 539 3.15 21.35 -19.28
C ALA A 539 3.39 22.79 -18.81
N ARG A 540 2.33 23.50 -18.41
CA ARG A 540 2.43 24.88 -17.88
C ARG A 540 3.36 24.96 -16.68
N ARG A 541 3.17 24.10 -15.66
CA ARG A 541 4.02 24.08 -14.45
C ARG A 541 5.50 23.79 -14.75
N LEU A 542 5.78 22.92 -15.71
CA LEU A 542 7.16 22.62 -16.14
C LEU A 542 7.78 23.79 -16.92
N THR A 543 6.99 24.49 -17.74
CA THR A 543 7.40 25.71 -18.44
C THR A 543 7.71 26.83 -17.43
N ASP A 544 6.86 27.04 -16.44
CA ASP A 544 7.05 28.03 -15.36
C ASP A 544 8.31 27.75 -14.53
N LEU A 545 8.72 26.48 -14.42
CA LEU A 545 9.97 26.08 -13.79
C LEU A 545 11.21 26.30 -14.67
N GLY A 546 11.04 26.69 -15.95
CA GLY A 546 12.13 26.89 -16.89
C GLY A 546 12.58 25.60 -17.62
N VAL A 547 11.68 24.62 -17.76
CA VAL A 547 11.96 23.42 -18.57
C VAL A 547 12.00 23.79 -20.04
N VAL A 548 13.11 23.55 -20.67
CA VAL A 548 13.28 23.66 -22.13
C VAL A 548 12.76 22.38 -22.78
N TRP A 549 11.74 22.53 -23.64
CA TRP A 549 11.05 21.41 -24.27
C TRP A 549 11.83 20.81 -25.45
N HIS A 550 12.52 21.64 -26.21
CA HIS A 550 13.29 21.25 -27.38
C HIS A 550 14.78 21.50 -27.14
N SER A 551 15.54 20.45 -26.93
CA SER A 551 16.98 20.55 -26.66
C SER A 551 17.78 21.10 -27.85
N ARG A 552 17.27 20.96 -29.07
CA ARG A 552 17.88 21.54 -30.27
C ARG A 552 17.75 23.06 -30.30
N ASP A 553 16.59 23.60 -29.91
CA ASP A 553 16.34 25.04 -29.91
C ASP A 553 17.20 25.72 -28.83
N ALA A 554 17.30 25.12 -27.64
CA ALA A 554 18.18 25.62 -26.59
C ALA A 554 19.67 25.54 -26.96
N ALA A 555 20.09 24.50 -27.67
CA ALA A 555 21.44 24.39 -28.17
C ALA A 555 21.73 25.42 -29.27
N TRP A 556 20.72 25.72 -30.10
CA TRP A 556 20.80 26.74 -31.13
C TRP A 556 20.82 28.15 -30.54
N GLU A 557 19.94 28.45 -29.60
CA GLU A 557 19.96 29.74 -28.89
C GLU A 557 21.27 29.98 -28.16
N GLN A 558 21.82 28.93 -27.50
CA GLN A 558 23.13 29.01 -26.85
C GLN A 558 24.26 29.23 -27.88
N PHE A 559 24.17 28.57 -29.03
CA PHE A 559 25.13 28.76 -30.12
C PHE A 559 25.08 30.19 -30.67
N ILE A 560 23.88 30.76 -30.85
CA ILE A 560 23.69 32.14 -31.26
C ILE A 560 24.25 33.11 -30.21
N GLN A 561 24.04 32.85 -28.92
CA GLN A 561 24.59 33.68 -27.84
C GLN A 561 26.11 33.60 -27.80
N ASP A 562 26.69 32.40 -27.93
CA ASP A 562 28.14 32.21 -27.97
C ASP A 562 28.78 32.93 -29.19
N LEU A 563 28.06 33.00 -30.33
CA LEU A 563 28.47 33.79 -31.50
C LEU A 563 28.37 35.29 -31.25
N ALA A 564 27.31 35.75 -30.57
CA ALA A 564 27.15 37.16 -30.21
C ALA A 564 28.26 37.64 -29.25
N ASP A 565 28.54 36.80 -28.23
CA ASP A 565 29.64 37.05 -27.28
C ASP A 565 31.00 37.07 -27.97
N TYR A 566 31.25 36.17 -28.95
CA TYR A 566 32.44 36.17 -29.76
C TYR A 566 32.59 37.45 -30.60
N LYS A 567 31.50 37.89 -31.28
CA LYS A 567 31.47 39.11 -32.07
C LYS A 567 31.75 40.35 -31.21
N ALA A 568 31.14 40.40 -30.01
CA ALA A 568 31.35 41.50 -29.09
C ALA A 568 32.81 41.61 -28.62
N ALA A 569 33.49 40.45 -28.44
CA ALA A 569 34.85 40.38 -28.01
C ALA A 569 35.90 40.59 -29.12
N ASN A 570 35.60 40.22 -30.37
CA ASN A 570 36.57 40.17 -31.47
C ASN A 570 36.20 41.09 -32.66
N GLY A 571 35.01 41.68 -32.66
CA GLY A 571 34.52 42.61 -33.71
C GLY A 571 33.94 41.94 -34.96
N ASP A 572 34.20 40.65 -35.15
CA ASP A 572 33.68 39.87 -36.30
C ASP A 572 33.13 38.50 -35.90
N LEU A 573 32.68 37.71 -36.87
CA LEU A 573 32.18 36.33 -36.69
C LEU A 573 33.10 35.28 -37.31
N LEU A 574 34.38 35.62 -37.58
CA LEU A 574 35.37 34.67 -38.10
C LEU A 574 35.92 33.79 -36.97
N VAL A 575 35.10 32.87 -36.49
CA VAL A 575 35.40 31.99 -35.36
C VAL A 575 36.42 30.93 -35.79
N PRO A 576 37.65 30.89 -35.26
CA PRO A 576 38.64 29.87 -35.56
C PRO A 576 38.11 28.47 -35.16
N ALA A 577 38.44 27.43 -35.93
CA ALA A 577 38.06 26.05 -35.64
C ALA A 577 38.56 25.54 -34.25
N THR A 578 39.57 26.17 -33.70
CA THR A 578 40.17 25.87 -32.39
C THR A 578 39.53 26.68 -31.25
N TYR A 579 38.58 27.58 -31.54
CA TYR A 579 37.99 28.42 -30.51
C TYR A 579 37.14 27.60 -29.55
N VAL A 580 37.42 27.72 -28.26
CA VAL A 580 36.64 27.10 -27.17
C VAL A 580 36.00 28.23 -26.37
N THR A 581 34.65 28.18 -26.31
CA THR A 581 33.90 29.22 -25.58
C THR A 581 34.33 29.28 -24.10
N PRO A 582 34.31 30.47 -23.47
CA PRO A 582 34.68 30.64 -22.07
C PRO A 582 33.97 29.68 -21.11
N ARG A 583 32.72 29.39 -21.39
CA ARG A 583 31.91 28.44 -20.61
C ARG A 583 32.39 26.98 -20.70
N ARG A 584 32.84 26.51 -21.89
CA ARG A 584 33.46 25.19 -22.03
C ARG A 584 34.80 25.11 -21.32
N ARG A 585 35.56 26.21 -21.33
CA ARG A 585 36.83 26.32 -20.56
C ARG A 585 36.59 26.27 -19.04
N ALA A 586 35.52 26.91 -18.55
CA ALA A 586 35.14 26.86 -17.14
C ALA A 586 34.64 25.46 -16.72
N ALA A 587 33.84 24.79 -17.55
CA ALA A 587 33.34 23.44 -17.28
C ALA A 587 34.45 22.38 -17.27
N SER A 588 35.53 22.57 -18.05
CA SER A 588 36.69 21.67 -18.03
C SER A 588 37.63 21.89 -16.83
N ARG A 589 37.46 22.99 -16.10
CA ARG A 589 38.28 23.35 -14.91
C ARG A 589 37.57 23.04 -13.58
N SER A 590 36.29 22.75 -13.58
CA SER A 590 35.60 22.30 -12.37
C SER A 590 35.89 20.83 -12.11
N PRO A 591 36.50 20.48 -10.95
CA PRO A 591 36.68 19.08 -10.60
C PRO A 591 35.29 18.47 -10.38
N GLY A 592 34.87 17.62 -11.30
CA GLY A 592 33.68 16.80 -11.10
C GLY A 592 33.83 15.94 -9.84
N PRO A 593 32.74 15.57 -9.16
CA PRO A 593 32.80 14.73 -7.98
C PRO A 593 33.55 13.44 -8.34
N ARG A 594 34.70 13.24 -7.69
CA ARG A 594 35.47 12.00 -7.80
C ARG A 594 34.59 10.86 -7.31
N GLN A 595 34.09 10.05 -8.24
CA GLN A 595 33.58 8.73 -7.91
C GLN A 595 34.74 7.90 -7.37
N THR A 596 34.78 7.70 -6.07
CA THR A 596 35.65 6.73 -5.41
C THR A 596 35.17 5.32 -5.83
N ARG A 597 35.85 4.76 -6.82
CA ARG A 597 35.79 3.33 -7.10
C ARG A 597 36.42 2.57 -5.94
N PRO A 598 35.78 1.55 -5.37
CA PRO A 598 36.46 0.69 -4.42
C PRO A 598 37.55 -0.12 -5.15
N LEU A 599 38.77 -0.01 -4.66
CA LEU A 599 39.91 -0.86 -5.03
C LEU A 599 39.57 -2.32 -4.65
N ARG A 600 39.21 -3.15 -5.61
CA ARG A 600 39.35 -4.62 -5.48
C ARG A 600 40.66 -5.06 -6.16
N SER A 601 41.49 -5.58 -5.28
CA SER A 601 42.68 -6.39 -5.40
C SER A 601 43.06 -6.91 -6.78
N ALA A 602 44.23 -6.50 -7.20
CA ALA A 602 45.03 -7.18 -8.19
C ALA A 602 45.46 -8.56 -7.68
N GLN A 603 45.07 -9.60 -8.34
CA GLN A 603 45.85 -10.83 -8.51
C GLN A 603 45.15 -11.76 -9.50
N ARG A 604 45.68 -11.78 -10.69
CA ARG A 604 46.14 -12.94 -11.47
C ARG A 604 46.39 -12.53 -12.89
N ARG A 605 47.70 -12.36 -13.11
CA ARG A 605 48.33 -12.36 -14.45
C ARG A 605 48.45 -13.80 -14.92
N SER A 606 48.24 -13.98 -16.14
CA SER A 606 49.15 -14.52 -17.17
C SER A 606 48.49 -15.47 -18.14
N ALA A 607 48.92 -15.31 -19.36
CA ALA A 607 48.91 -16.21 -20.52
C ALA A 607 47.55 -16.27 -21.27
N ARG A 608 47.39 -15.83 -22.47
CA ARG A 608 48.17 -16.13 -23.69
C ARG A 608 47.72 -15.17 -24.81
N ARG A 609 48.72 -14.70 -25.53
CA ARG A 609 48.63 -14.18 -26.89
C ARG A 609 48.40 -15.38 -27.82
N ALA A 610 47.54 -15.25 -28.80
CA ALA A 610 47.76 -15.56 -30.19
C ALA A 610 46.44 -15.58 -30.97
N ASP A 611 46.52 -14.88 -32.08
CA ASP A 611 45.91 -15.11 -33.39
C ASP A 611 44.52 -14.57 -33.72
N ARG A 612 44.60 -13.52 -34.55
CA ARG A 612 43.57 -13.15 -35.54
C ARG A 612 43.61 -14.13 -36.74
N PRO A 613 42.51 -14.30 -37.45
CA PRO A 613 42.44 -13.53 -38.68
C PRO A 613 41.06 -12.90 -38.98
N ARG A 614 41.18 -11.88 -39.82
CA ARG A 614 40.10 -11.14 -40.48
C ARG A 614 39.39 -12.05 -41.50
N LEU A 615 38.07 -11.86 -41.67
CA LEU A 615 37.41 -12.04 -42.95
C LEU A 615 36.17 -11.13 -43.08
N ARG A 616 36.05 -10.64 -44.29
CA ARG A 616 35.26 -9.55 -44.87
C ARG A 616 33.77 -9.92 -45.07
N HIS A 617 32.94 -8.90 -45.08
CA HIS A 617 31.74 -8.62 -45.88
C HIS A 617 31.05 -9.75 -46.63
N GLN A 618 29.73 -9.87 -46.45
CA GLN A 618 28.81 -9.69 -47.58
C GLN A 618 27.35 -9.54 -47.09
N CYS A 619 26.74 -8.44 -47.52
CA CYS A 619 25.27 -8.23 -47.58
C CYS A 619 24.63 -9.26 -48.50
N ARG A 620 23.46 -9.83 -48.16
CA ARG A 620 22.40 -10.09 -49.13
C ARG A 620 21.01 -10.12 -48.51
N ARG A 621 20.13 -9.58 -49.29
CA ARG A 621 18.69 -9.24 -49.14
C ARG A 621 17.79 -10.45 -49.07
N ARG A 622 16.60 -10.20 -48.47
CA ARG A 622 15.35 -11.00 -48.53
C ARG A 622 14.97 -11.46 -49.95
N PRO A 623 14.08 -12.49 -50.09
CA PRO A 623 12.64 -12.23 -50.16
C PRO A 623 11.72 -13.30 -49.48
N ILE A 624 10.47 -12.91 -49.23
CA ILE A 624 9.22 -13.64 -49.00
C ILE A 624 8.58 -13.77 -50.42
N PRO A 625 7.59 -14.64 -50.79
CA PRO A 625 6.68 -15.54 -50.07
C PRO A 625 6.35 -16.85 -50.82
N GLY A 626 5.37 -17.62 -50.29
CA GLY A 626 4.50 -18.50 -51.14
C GLY A 626 4.22 -19.88 -50.57
N GLU A 627 3.08 -20.07 -50.12
CA GLU A 627 2.05 -21.12 -50.24
C GLU A 627 2.39 -22.54 -50.70
N HIS A 628 1.68 -23.48 -50.09
CA HIS A 628 0.99 -24.69 -50.51
C HIS A 628 1.59 -26.09 -50.27
N GLN A 629 0.70 -26.85 -49.63
CA GLN A 629 0.23 -28.23 -49.81
C GLN A 629 1.01 -29.40 -49.14
N VAL A 630 0.31 -29.96 -48.17
CA VAL A 630 -0.31 -31.30 -48.10
C VAL A 630 0.53 -32.47 -48.58
N VAL A 631 0.74 -33.49 -47.79
CA VAL A 631 0.40 -34.90 -47.94
C VAL A 631 1.03 -35.76 -46.81
N GLU A 632 0.16 -36.46 -46.10
CA GLU A 632 0.16 -37.82 -45.52
C GLU A 632 1.46 -38.64 -45.39
N GLY A 633 1.52 -39.34 -44.25
CA GLY A 633 2.11 -40.67 -44.28
C GLY A 633 2.71 -41.22 -42.98
N LEU A 634 1.90 -41.78 -42.12
CA LEU A 634 1.97 -43.10 -41.47
C LEU A 634 3.24 -43.59 -40.72
N ARG A 635 2.91 -44.09 -39.48
CA ARG A 635 3.52 -45.19 -38.68
C ARG A 635 4.82 -44.86 -37.94
N GLY A 636 4.97 -45.15 -36.73
CA GLY A 636 4.50 -46.19 -35.81
C GLY A 636 5.59 -46.34 -34.76
N GLY A 637 5.27 -46.73 -33.59
CA GLY A 637 6.24 -47.41 -32.70
C GLY A 637 6.52 -46.77 -31.34
N GLU A 638 5.77 -47.27 -30.37
CA GLU A 638 6.22 -47.78 -29.07
C GLU A 638 6.73 -46.85 -27.95
N ARG A 639 5.93 -46.83 -26.92
CA ARG A 639 6.32 -46.58 -25.54
C ARG A 639 7.16 -47.75 -24.98
N PRO A 640 7.99 -47.53 -23.99
CA PRO A 640 7.67 -48.11 -22.70
C PRO A 640 8.02 -47.23 -21.47
N PRO A 641 7.90 -47.78 -20.21
CA PRO A 641 7.06 -47.20 -19.19
C PRO A 641 7.86 -46.63 -17.98
N PRO A 642 7.19 -46.27 -16.84
CA PRO A 642 7.76 -45.45 -15.77
C PRO A 642 8.45 -46.29 -14.69
N ARG A 643 9.41 -45.70 -13.99
CA ARG A 643 9.88 -46.14 -12.65
C ARG A 643 10.15 -44.92 -11.74
N ARG A 644 9.55 -44.97 -10.68
CA ARG A 644 9.40 -44.83 -9.23
C ARG A 644 9.49 -43.42 -8.69
#